data_4678fe1c9274e7b1a4b2d124af3fb4b6
#
_entry.id   4678fe1c9274e7b1a4b2d124af3fb4b6
#
_cell.length_a   1.000
_cell.length_b   1.000
_cell.length_c   1.000
_cell.angle_alpha   90.00
_cell.angle_beta   90.00
_cell.angle_gamma   90.00
#
_symmetry.space_group_name_H-M   'P 1'
#
loop_
_entity.id
_entity.type
_entity.pdbx_description
1 polymer ?
#
loop_
_entity_poly.entity_id
_entity_poly.type
_entity_poly.pdbx_seq_one_letter_code
_entity_poly.pdbx_strand_id
1 'polypeptide(L)'
;GLVRGELGLHFHSRAGFARSILALALCRPLFQFRAPSLPHHTPLRPHPRASMPPPPRPPVAAPAPAAPCPIRLAPIRRRLHVVPRAVSVAASHAHDAAFLRRAADVADRSAGLTCPHPNFGCVIARPEPGGPEARVVGEGFLYAQGTRCAELLAAEEAGERARGATAYLNLEPGDCYGDSTAVSSLVQAGITRVVVGLRHPLKHLRGKAIQSLRSEGIQVDVVGEDLQSKLFKEALTSCLIVNAPLLYRAAFRVPFSVLKYAMTADGKIAASSGHASWVSGRASRGRVFELRGRSDAVIVGGNTVRRDDPRLTARHVKGHVPVRIVMSQTCNLPEEANLWNVHEAYTIVATQRGARRDFQKKLAMKGVEVVEFDMLNPRDVMSYCYDRGYLSVLWECGGTLSAAAISARVIHKVYAFCAPKIIGGVTAPTPVGDLGMNQMTQAIDLIDVSYEQIDRDMLMSGFIQPIPDLSPVIPSADEIPSDDPEVSPYETNIISFYKTWDTFGAFSNFSPHPIDMPDEKGDCLTWPTVEHYYQAHKFVGVDNPQASDIVQEIKKARSPEEAARIGRTRQREFPELIRPDWESMKIDVMYRALKCKFSTYAHLTEMLLSTAGSVLVEASPHDLFWGGGREGEGLNYLGRLLMQLRSEILGTVRTSAEAQGQEA
;
A
#
# COMPACT_ATOMS: atom_id res chain seq x y z
N GLY A 1 4.61 57.83 35.55
CA GLY A 1 5.12 58.89 34.72
C GLY A 1 5.13 58.51 33.27
N LEU A 2 4.25 59.11 32.52
CA LEU A 2 4.19 59.46 31.11
C LEU A 2 5.48 59.16 30.28
N VAL A 3 5.36 58.53 29.05
CA VAL A 3 5.24 59.26 27.78
C VAL A 3 4.89 58.26 26.65
N ARG A 4 3.91 58.64 25.85
CA ARG A 4 3.48 58.06 24.56
C ARG A 4 4.55 58.27 23.47
N GLY A 5 4.58 57.34 22.51
CA GLY A 5 5.22 57.53 21.21
C GLY A 5 4.54 56.65 20.18
N GLU A 6 3.60 57.25 19.43
CA GLU A 6 3.00 56.69 18.22
C GLU A 6 4.00 56.76 17.08
N LEU A 7 4.08 55.69 16.29
CA LEU A 7 4.57 55.75 14.91
C LEU A 7 3.77 54.74 14.10
N GLY A 8 2.84 55.27 13.31
CA GLY A 8 2.08 54.55 12.32
C GLY A 8 2.95 54.23 11.11
N LEU A 9 2.70 53.06 10.53
CA LEU A 9 3.09 52.73 9.18
C LEU A 9 1.93 52.07 8.46
N HIS A 10 1.56 52.72 7.36
CA HIS A 10 0.52 52.37 6.43
C HIS A 10 0.77 50.97 5.79
N PHE A 11 -0.24 50.12 5.87
CA PHE A 11 -0.36 49.00 4.96
C PHE A 11 -1.35 49.31 3.86
N HIS A 12 -0.87 49.40 2.65
CA HIS A 12 -1.71 49.43 1.44
C HIS A 12 -2.26 48.04 1.16
N SER A 13 -3.57 47.94 1.17
CA SER A 13 -4.35 46.85 0.63
C SER A 13 -4.24 46.82 -0.89
N ARG A 14 -3.94 45.71 -1.50
CA ARG A 14 -4.35 45.40 -2.86
C ARG A 14 -5.26 44.18 -2.82
N ALA A 15 -6.54 44.45 -2.77
CA ALA A 15 -7.59 43.56 -3.23
C ALA A 15 -7.66 43.65 -4.76
N GLY A 16 -7.76 42.48 -5.39
CA GLY A 16 -8.07 42.45 -6.83
C GLY A 16 -7.75 41.06 -7.40
N PHE A 17 -8.72 40.16 -7.35
CA PHE A 17 -9.11 39.26 -8.44
C PHE A 17 -10.07 38.20 -7.90
N ALA A 18 -11.33 38.59 -7.81
CA ALA A 18 -12.44 37.65 -7.74
C ALA A 18 -13.67 38.30 -8.43
N ARG A 19 -13.82 38.05 -9.70
CA ARG A 19 -15.09 38.22 -10.44
C ARG A 19 -14.96 37.52 -11.79
N SER A 20 -15.58 36.36 -11.88
CA SER A 20 -16.31 35.88 -13.05
C SER A 20 -16.62 34.41 -12.85
N ILE A 21 -17.84 34.14 -12.51
CA ILE A 21 -18.76 33.11 -13.02
C ILE A 21 -19.98 33.13 -12.08
N LEU A 22 -20.89 33.98 -12.40
CA LEU A 22 -22.28 33.93 -11.94
C LEU A 22 -23.17 34.30 -13.12
N ALA A 23 -23.68 33.30 -13.79
CA ALA A 23 -24.89 33.39 -14.63
C ALA A 23 -25.16 32.02 -15.24
N LEU A 24 -26.14 31.32 -14.68
CA LEU A 24 -27.10 30.47 -15.38
C LEU A 24 -27.83 29.59 -14.35
N ALA A 25 -28.75 30.22 -13.66
CA ALA A 25 -29.83 29.53 -12.99
C ALA A 25 -31.10 30.28 -13.36
N LEU A 26 -31.99 29.60 -14.05
CA LEU A 26 -33.46 29.83 -14.09
C LEU A 26 -34.04 29.10 -15.31
N CYS A 27 -34.62 27.94 -15.06
CA CYS A 27 -35.80 27.44 -15.75
C CYS A 27 -36.31 26.20 -15.04
N ARG A 28 -37.32 26.38 -14.21
CA ARG A 28 -38.27 25.31 -13.87
C ARG A 28 -39.34 25.27 -14.98
N PRO A 29 -39.91 24.08 -15.26
CA PRO A 29 -41.35 24.01 -15.21
C PRO A 29 -41.90 22.92 -14.28
N LEU A 30 -42.94 23.32 -13.60
CA LEU A 30 -43.93 22.54 -12.88
C LEU A 30 -44.60 21.50 -13.81
N PHE A 31 -44.62 20.23 -13.38
CA PHE A 31 -45.70 19.32 -13.80
C PHE A 31 -46.20 18.55 -12.58
N GLN A 32 -47.42 18.90 -12.22
CA GLN A 32 -48.30 18.11 -11.35
C GLN A 32 -48.79 16.89 -12.15
N PHE A 33 -48.63 15.69 -11.62
CA PHE A 33 -49.45 14.56 -12.06
C PHE A 33 -50.21 13.95 -10.89
N ARG A 34 -51.55 13.96 -11.08
CA ARG A 34 -52.55 13.29 -10.26
C ARG A 34 -52.40 11.78 -10.30
N ALA A 35 -52.59 11.14 -9.17
CA ALA A 35 -52.81 9.71 -9.06
C ALA A 35 -54.20 9.31 -9.59
N PRO A 36 -54.32 8.15 -10.23
CA PRO A 36 -55.62 7.49 -10.37
C PRO A 36 -55.73 6.28 -9.43
N SER A 37 -56.96 6.18 -8.92
CA SER A 37 -57.49 5.20 -8.00
C SER A 37 -57.49 3.76 -8.52
N LEU A 38 -57.27 2.81 -7.60
CA LEU A 38 -57.42 1.37 -7.73
C LEU A 38 -58.88 0.95 -8.01
N PRO A 39 -59.11 -0.15 -8.70
CA PRO A 39 -60.25 -0.99 -8.47
C PRO A 39 -59.90 -2.35 -7.81
N HIS A 40 -60.74 -2.75 -6.87
CA HIS A 40 -60.79 -4.03 -6.20
C HIS A 40 -60.99 -5.19 -7.20
N HIS A 41 -60.26 -6.28 -7.01
CA HIS A 41 -60.65 -7.57 -7.57
C HIS A 41 -60.46 -8.73 -6.56
N THR A 42 -61.52 -9.48 -6.48
CA THR A 42 -61.86 -10.69 -5.75
C THR A 42 -60.99 -11.90 -6.12
N PRO A 43 -60.91 -12.95 -5.26
CA PRO A 43 -60.01 -14.09 -5.43
C PRO A 43 -60.60 -15.20 -6.31
N LEU A 44 -59.74 -15.75 -7.17
CA LEU A 44 -60.06 -16.95 -7.98
C LEU A 44 -59.37 -18.21 -7.41
N ARG A 45 -60.15 -19.28 -7.39
CA ARG A 45 -59.83 -20.64 -6.94
C ARG A 45 -58.79 -21.39 -7.80
N PRO A 46 -58.15 -22.44 -7.27
CA PRO A 46 -57.06 -23.15 -7.94
C PRO A 46 -57.60 -24.21 -8.90
N HIS A 47 -56.95 -24.40 -10.08
CA HIS A 47 -57.15 -25.51 -11.00
C HIS A 47 -55.96 -26.49 -10.96
N PRO A 48 -56.17 -27.75 -11.38
CA PRO A 48 -55.39 -28.90 -10.94
C PRO A 48 -54.13 -29.20 -11.80
N ARG A 49 -53.21 -29.92 -11.19
CA ARG A 49 -51.95 -30.41 -11.73
C ARG A 49 -52.14 -31.20 -13.03
N ALA A 50 -51.41 -30.87 -14.08
CA ALA A 50 -51.12 -31.74 -15.21
C ALA A 50 -49.72 -32.36 -15.04
N SER A 51 -49.67 -33.67 -15.12
CA SER A 51 -48.48 -34.51 -15.04
C SER A 51 -47.64 -34.44 -16.34
N MET A 52 -46.35 -34.21 -16.22
CA MET A 52 -45.39 -34.35 -17.32
C MET A 52 -44.97 -35.81 -17.50
N PRO A 53 -44.77 -36.28 -18.75
CA PRO A 53 -44.23 -37.61 -19.03
C PRO A 53 -42.69 -37.67 -18.86
N PRO A 54 -42.12 -38.88 -18.61
CA PRO A 54 -40.69 -39.03 -18.37
C PRO A 54 -39.87 -38.98 -19.68
N PRO A 55 -38.56 -38.70 -19.62
CA PRO A 55 -37.69 -38.59 -20.78
C PRO A 55 -37.31 -39.98 -21.37
N PRO A 56 -37.00 -40.06 -22.68
CA PRO A 56 -36.67 -41.33 -23.36
C PRO A 56 -35.24 -41.80 -23.02
N ARG A 57 -35.10 -43.15 -22.97
CA ARG A 57 -33.82 -43.85 -22.76
C ARG A 57 -32.93 -43.79 -24.00
N PRO A 58 -31.57 -43.82 -23.86
CA PRO A 58 -30.65 -43.87 -24.98
C PRO A 58 -30.61 -45.26 -25.65
N PRO A 59 -30.29 -45.34 -26.93
CA PRO A 59 -30.27 -46.61 -27.66
C PRO A 59 -29.01 -47.44 -27.38
N VAL A 60 -29.22 -48.77 -27.44
CA VAL A 60 -28.24 -49.83 -27.25
C VAL A 60 -27.31 -49.93 -28.47
N ALA A 61 -26.01 -50.10 -28.24
CA ALA A 61 -24.98 -50.28 -29.24
C ALA A 61 -25.07 -51.64 -29.96
N ALA A 62 -24.91 -51.67 -31.29
CA ALA A 62 -24.77 -52.84 -32.09
C ALA A 62 -23.28 -53.19 -32.31
N PRO A 63 -22.95 -54.49 -32.61
CA PRO A 63 -21.56 -54.97 -32.54
C PRO A 63 -20.77 -54.72 -33.85
N ALA A 64 -19.44 -54.63 -33.67
CA ALA A 64 -18.46 -54.42 -34.74
C ALA A 64 -18.25 -55.62 -35.67
N PRO A 65 -17.94 -55.40 -36.95
CA PRO A 65 -17.46 -56.49 -37.85
C PRO A 65 -15.92 -56.57 -37.89
N ALA A 66 -15.46 -57.77 -38.19
CA ALA A 66 -14.09 -58.24 -38.12
C ALA A 66 -13.12 -57.60 -39.15
N ALA A 67 -11.86 -57.65 -38.78
CA ALA A 67 -10.70 -57.18 -39.54
C ALA A 67 -10.32 -58.14 -40.73
N PRO A 68 -9.71 -57.58 -41.77
CA PRO A 68 -8.83 -58.36 -42.64
C PRO A 68 -7.35 -58.03 -42.48
N CYS A 69 -6.59 -59.09 -42.72
CA CYS A 69 -5.13 -59.25 -42.51
C CYS A 69 -4.24 -58.49 -43.53
N PRO A 70 -2.92 -58.47 -43.36
CA PRO A 70 -2.05 -57.34 -43.69
C PRO A 70 -1.36 -57.46 -45.05
N ILE A 71 -1.18 -56.30 -45.69
CA ILE A 71 -0.28 -56.17 -46.84
C ILE A 71 1.04 -55.45 -46.32
N ARG A 72 2.14 -56.20 -46.47
CA ARG A 72 3.49 -55.63 -46.20
C ARG A 72 3.85 -54.67 -47.33
N LEU A 73 4.14 -53.45 -47.01
CA LEU A 73 4.91 -52.54 -47.83
C LEU A 73 6.14 -52.04 -47.08
N ALA A 74 7.27 -52.06 -47.77
CA ALA A 74 8.61 -51.71 -47.25
C ALA A 74 8.77 -50.27 -46.81
N PRO A 75 9.74 -49.95 -45.91
CA PRO A 75 9.84 -48.64 -45.28
C PRO A 75 10.49 -47.63 -46.24
N ILE A 76 9.70 -46.62 -46.64
CA ILE A 76 10.24 -45.36 -47.15
C ILE A 76 10.70 -44.55 -45.92
N ARG A 77 12.01 -44.47 -45.70
CA ARG A 77 12.64 -43.57 -44.76
C ARG A 77 12.41 -42.11 -45.24
N ARG A 78 11.30 -41.49 -44.83
CA ARG A 78 11.21 -40.04 -44.78
C ARG A 78 11.79 -39.60 -43.44
N ARG A 79 12.97 -38.93 -43.47
CA ARG A 79 13.44 -38.13 -42.33
C ARG A 79 12.40 -37.05 -42.07
N LEU A 80 11.55 -37.26 -41.07
CA LEU A 80 10.83 -36.16 -40.41
C LEU A 80 11.85 -35.31 -39.70
N HIS A 81 12.20 -34.19 -40.29
CA HIS A 81 12.76 -33.09 -39.54
C HIS A 81 11.64 -32.57 -38.64
N VAL A 82 11.53 -33.17 -37.46
CA VAL A 82 10.77 -32.58 -36.36
C VAL A 82 11.50 -31.29 -36.00
N VAL A 83 10.83 -30.16 -36.23
CA VAL A 83 11.31 -28.82 -35.82
C VAL A 83 11.18 -28.74 -34.32
N PRO A 84 12.28 -28.82 -33.51
CA PRO A 84 12.17 -28.87 -32.08
C PRO A 84 11.86 -27.48 -31.44
N ARG A 85 11.80 -26.43 -32.26
CA ARG A 85 11.81 -25.04 -31.78
C ARG A 85 10.48 -24.58 -31.17
N ALA A 86 9.35 -24.99 -31.69
CA ALA A 86 8.06 -24.50 -31.19
C ALA A 86 7.61 -25.19 -29.87
N VAL A 87 7.92 -26.49 -29.72
CA VAL A 87 7.64 -27.20 -28.47
C VAL A 87 8.55 -26.75 -27.34
N SER A 88 9.79 -26.38 -27.63
CA SER A 88 10.74 -25.87 -26.65
C SER A 88 10.38 -24.47 -26.13
N VAL A 89 9.85 -23.59 -26.99
CA VAL A 89 9.42 -22.24 -26.59
C VAL A 89 8.18 -22.26 -25.69
N ALA A 90 7.17 -23.07 -26.03
CA ALA A 90 5.99 -23.20 -25.20
C ALA A 90 6.31 -23.81 -23.82
N ALA A 91 7.21 -24.80 -23.75
CA ALA A 91 7.67 -25.38 -22.49
C ALA A 91 8.46 -24.36 -21.66
N SER A 92 9.32 -23.55 -22.29
CA SER A 92 10.04 -22.45 -21.62
C SER A 92 9.08 -21.42 -21.04
N HIS A 93 8.09 -20.97 -21.81
CA HIS A 93 7.09 -20.01 -21.33
C HIS A 93 6.23 -20.56 -20.18
N ALA A 94 5.92 -21.87 -20.18
CA ALA A 94 5.19 -22.49 -19.07
C ALA A 94 6.01 -22.48 -17.77
N HIS A 95 7.33 -22.77 -17.87
CA HIS A 95 8.24 -22.68 -16.72
C HIS A 95 8.41 -21.23 -16.24
N ASP A 96 8.61 -20.28 -17.15
CA ASP A 96 8.72 -18.86 -16.82
C ASP A 96 7.45 -18.38 -16.10
N ALA A 97 6.26 -18.75 -16.58
CA ALA A 97 4.99 -18.40 -15.93
C ALA A 97 4.86 -19.01 -14.54
N ALA A 98 5.29 -20.26 -14.34
CA ALA A 98 5.25 -20.93 -13.05
C ALA A 98 6.20 -20.26 -12.02
N PHE A 99 7.42 -19.90 -12.43
CA PHE A 99 8.37 -19.22 -11.53
C PHE A 99 7.95 -17.78 -11.26
N LEU A 100 7.37 -17.08 -12.22
CA LEU A 100 6.83 -15.75 -12.01
C LEU A 100 5.65 -15.76 -11.03
N ARG A 101 4.74 -16.74 -11.16
CA ARG A 101 3.68 -16.95 -10.17
C ARG A 101 4.26 -17.20 -8.78
N ARG A 102 5.30 -18.04 -8.68
CA ARG A 102 5.99 -18.30 -7.42
C ARG A 102 6.63 -17.04 -6.85
N ALA A 103 7.16 -16.13 -7.67
CA ALA A 103 7.67 -14.84 -7.21
C ALA A 103 6.56 -13.98 -6.58
N ALA A 104 5.34 -14.00 -7.15
CA ALA A 104 4.18 -13.34 -6.55
C ALA A 104 3.76 -14.02 -5.23
N ASP A 105 3.75 -15.36 -5.16
CA ASP A 105 3.43 -16.11 -3.94
C ASP A 105 4.47 -15.84 -2.82
N VAL A 106 5.74 -15.67 -3.19
CA VAL A 106 6.82 -15.28 -2.27
C VAL A 106 6.61 -13.86 -1.75
N ALA A 107 6.24 -12.92 -2.63
CA ALA A 107 5.92 -11.55 -2.26
C ALA A 107 4.70 -11.46 -1.32
N ASP A 108 3.70 -12.32 -1.48
CA ASP A 108 2.49 -12.34 -0.64
C ASP A 108 2.78 -12.66 0.83
N ARG A 109 3.92 -13.28 1.14
CA ARG A 109 4.33 -13.55 2.53
C ARG A 109 4.42 -12.27 3.36
N SER A 110 4.77 -11.14 2.75
CA SER A 110 4.86 -9.82 3.38
C SER A 110 3.75 -8.86 3.00
N ALA A 111 2.68 -9.32 2.32
CA ALA A 111 1.58 -8.47 1.91
C ALA A 111 1.01 -7.66 3.09
N GLY A 112 0.95 -6.33 2.92
CA GLY A 112 0.50 -5.38 3.95
C GLY A 112 1.51 -5.08 5.06
N LEU A 113 2.71 -5.68 5.05
CA LEU A 113 3.77 -5.43 6.05
C LEU A 113 4.84 -4.47 5.54
N THR A 114 4.87 -4.20 4.24
CA THR A 114 5.91 -3.43 3.57
C THR A 114 5.58 -1.96 3.40
N CYS A 115 4.39 -1.51 3.80
CA CYS A 115 3.98 -0.11 3.65
C CYS A 115 5.10 0.85 4.13
N PRO A 116 5.48 1.81 3.31
CA PRO A 116 4.86 2.29 2.06
C PRO A 116 5.33 1.58 0.78
N HIS A 117 6.24 0.62 0.87
CA HIS A 117 6.79 -0.07 -0.29
C HIS A 117 5.82 -1.10 -0.87
N PRO A 118 5.94 -1.42 -2.16
CA PRO A 118 5.22 -2.54 -2.76
C PRO A 118 5.71 -3.88 -2.21
N ASN A 119 4.99 -4.94 -2.53
CA ASN A 119 5.38 -6.29 -2.17
C ASN A 119 6.28 -6.86 -3.27
N PHE A 120 7.59 -6.86 -3.01
CA PHE A 120 8.60 -7.43 -3.88
C PHE A 120 8.86 -8.89 -3.55
N GLY A 121 8.93 -9.71 -4.58
CA GLY A 121 9.36 -11.11 -4.52
C GLY A 121 10.29 -11.44 -5.68
N CYS A 122 11.36 -12.14 -5.39
CA CYS A 122 12.36 -12.60 -6.34
C CYS A 122 12.53 -14.11 -6.21
N VAL A 123 12.49 -14.81 -7.35
CA VAL A 123 12.81 -16.25 -7.44
C VAL A 123 13.93 -16.42 -8.45
N ILE A 124 15.01 -17.06 -8.05
CA ILE A 124 16.13 -17.39 -8.92
C ILE A 124 16.04 -18.88 -9.26
N ALA A 125 15.94 -19.19 -10.57
CA ALA A 125 15.87 -20.55 -11.07
C ALA A 125 16.97 -20.84 -12.09
N ARG A 126 17.47 -22.07 -12.07
CA ARG A 126 18.55 -22.54 -12.96
C ARG A 126 18.11 -23.82 -13.66
N PRO A 127 18.38 -23.98 -14.96
CA PRO A 127 18.18 -25.25 -15.67
C PRO A 127 18.95 -26.36 -14.98
N GLU A 128 18.33 -27.55 -14.83
CA GLU A 128 19.05 -28.72 -14.31
C GLU A 128 19.99 -29.28 -15.36
N PRO A 129 21.22 -29.67 -14.99
CA PRO A 129 22.14 -30.30 -15.90
C PRO A 129 21.57 -31.63 -16.43
N GLY A 130 21.26 -31.67 -17.76
CA GLY A 130 20.78 -32.88 -18.43
C GLY A 130 19.27 -33.07 -18.46
N GLY A 131 18.45 -32.15 -17.97
CA GLY A 131 16.99 -32.19 -17.99
C GLY A 131 16.33 -30.94 -18.58
N PRO A 132 15.07 -31.02 -19.01
CA PRO A 132 14.31 -29.87 -19.47
C PRO A 132 13.77 -29.02 -18.31
N GLU A 133 13.89 -29.50 -17.08
CA GLU A 133 13.35 -28.85 -15.88
C GLU A 133 14.33 -27.83 -15.30
N ALA A 134 13.78 -26.71 -14.80
CA ALA A 134 14.55 -25.72 -14.06
C ALA A 134 14.19 -25.81 -12.56
N ARG A 135 15.21 -25.63 -11.70
CA ARG A 135 15.06 -25.69 -10.26
C ARG A 135 15.24 -24.32 -9.63
N VAL A 136 14.40 -24.00 -8.64
CA VAL A 136 14.60 -22.85 -7.77
C VAL A 136 15.86 -23.03 -6.94
N VAL A 137 16.74 -22.05 -6.98
CA VAL A 137 18.02 -22.03 -6.25
C VAL A 137 18.08 -20.95 -5.18
N GLY A 138 17.18 -19.95 -5.23
CA GLY A 138 17.04 -18.91 -4.22
C GLY A 138 15.71 -18.21 -4.31
N GLU A 139 15.18 -17.77 -3.17
CA GLU A 139 13.98 -16.97 -3.02
C GLU A 139 14.22 -15.80 -2.07
N GLY A 140 13.61 -14.68 -2.35
CA GLY A 140 13.68 -13.51 -1.49
C GLY A 140 12.42 -12.68 -1.59
N PHE A 141 12.07 -12.00 -0.52
CA PHE A 141 10.99 -11.04 -0.49
C PHE A 141 11.31 -9.89 0.45
N LEU A 142 10.77 -8.72 0.13
CA LEU A 142 10.87 -7.58 1.02
C LEU A 142 10.00 -7.85 2.26
N TYR A 143 10.65 -7.98 3.42
CA TYR A 143 9.94 -8.34 4.66
C TYR A 143 9.19 -7.16 5.27
N ALA A 144 9.84 -5.99 5.34
CA ALA A 144 9.28 -4.75 5.88
C ALA A 144 10.11 -3.56 5.39
N GLN A 145 9.57 -2.37 5.57
CA GLN A 145 10.29 -1.13 5.27
C GLN A 145 11.64 -1.07 6.01
N GLY A 146 12.68 -0.61 5.34
CA GLY A 146 14.04 -0.49 5.89
C GLY A 146 14.78 -1.83 6.00
N THR A 147 14.25 -2.92 5.44
CA THR A 147 14.92 -4.22 5.36
C THR A 147 15.55 -4.43 3.98
N ARG A 148 16.31 -5.51 3.86
CA ARG A 148 17.04 -5.87 2.63
C ARG A 148 16.07 -6.21 1.50
N CYS A 149 16.41 -5.84 0.27
CA CYS A 149 15.56 -6.07 -0.89
C CYS A 149 15.44 -7.56 -1.24
N ALA A 150 14.38 -7.92 -1.97
CA ALA A 150 14.06 -9.28 -2.35
C ALA A 150 15.16 -9.93 -3.22
N GLU A 151 15.72 -9.15 -4.14
CA GLU A 151 16.75 -9.59 -5.08
C GLU A 151 18.04 -9.97 -4.36
N LEU A 152 18.47 -9.15 -3.39
CA LEU A 152 19.64 -9.42 -2.58
C LEU A 152 19.48 -10.70 -1.76
N LEU A 153 18.30 -10.86 -1.10
CA LEU A 153 18.01 -12.06 -0.31
C LEU A 153 17.98 -13.32 -1.18
N ALA A 154 17.36 -13.26 -2.36
CA ALA A 154 17.32 -14.37 -3.30
C ALA A 154 18.73 -14.73 -3.81
N ALA A 155 19.56 -13.72 -4.12
CA ALA A 155 20.92 -13.91 -4.57
C ALA A 155 21.81 -14.56 -3.49
N GLU A 156 21.67 -14.14 -2.24
CA GLU A 156 22.41 -14.75 -1.11
C GLU A 156 22.00 -16.20 -0.86
N GLU A 157 20.70 -16.52 -0.89
CA GLU A 157 20.22 -17.89 -0.76
C GLU A 157 20.72 -18.77 -1.91
N ALA A 158 20.75 -18.24 -3.12
CA ALA A 158 21.27 -18.96 -4.28
C ALA A 158 22.79 -19.19 -4.21
N GLY A 159 23.55 -18.21 -3.71
CA GLY A 159 25.01 -18.21 -3.70
C GLY A 159 25.59 -18.42 -5.10
N GLU A 160 26.62 -19.24 -5.25
CA GLU A 160 27.27 -19.56 -6.53
C GLU A 160 26.33 -20.20 -7.57
N ARG A 161 25.18 -20.73 -7.15
CA ARG A 161 24.18 -21.31 -8.05
C ARG A 161 23.41 -20.25 -8.85
N ALA A 162 23.48 -18.98 -8.44
CA ALA A 162 22.87 -17.87 -9.15
C ALA A 162 23.56 -17.58 -10.50
N ARG A 163 24.85 -17.91 -10.62
CA ARG A 163 25.63 -17.61 -11.83
C ARG A 163 25.05 -18.30 -13.08
N GLY A 164 24.66 -17.51 -14.08
CA GLY A 164 24.04 -17.98 -15.30
C GLY A 164 22.57 -18.38 -15.15
N ALA A 165 21.95 -18.10 -14.01
CA ALA A 165 20.53 -18.36 -13.75
C ALA A 165 19.60 -17.25 -14.28
N THR A 166 18.29 -17.50 -14.23
CA THR A 166 17.23 -16.54 -14.50
C THR A 166 16.60 -16.09 -13.19
N ALA A 167 16.43 -14.78 -13.00
CA ALA A 167 15.66 -14.21 -11.90
C ALA A 167 14.24 -13.83 -12.39
N TYR A 168 13.23 -14.14 -11.57
CA TYR A 168 11.83 -13.85 -11.80
C TYR A 168 11.35 -12.85 -10.74
N LEU A 169 10.85 -11.71 -11.18
CA LEU A 169 10.41 -10.61 -10.34
C LEU A 169 8.93 -10.36 -10.56
N ASN A 170 8.14 -10.36 -9.51
CA ASN A 170 6.70 -10.06 -9.61
C ASN A 170 6.44 -8.60 -10.01
N LEU A 171 7.38 -7.71 -9.71
CA LEU A 171 7.34 -6.28 -9.98
C LEU A 171 8.73 -5.79 -10.34
N GLU A 172 8.82 -4.81 -11.25
CA GLU A 172 10.07 -4.10 -11.56
C GLU A 172 10.69 -3.53 -10.28
N PRO A 173 12.00 -3.74 -10.05
CA PRO A 173 12.69 -3.19 -8.89
C PRO A 173 12.54 -1.68 -8.79
N GLY A 174 12.36 -1.21 -7.58
CA GLY A 174 12.28 0.20 -7.24
C GLY A 174 12.73 0.40 -5.81
N ASP A 175 12.77 1.55 -5.37
CA ASP A 175 13.25 2.27 -4.25
C ASP A 175 13.23 1.62 -2.83
N CYS A 176 13.65 0.37 -2.64
CA CYS A 176 13.90 -0.16 -1.28
C CYS A 176 15.19 0.38 -0.65
N TYR A 177 16.25 0.44 -1.46
CA TYR A 177 17.59 0.93 -1.08
C TYR A 177 18.19 1.81 -2.17
N GLY A 178 17.34 2.41 -3.00
CA GLY A 178 17.70 2.93 -4.31
C GLY A 178 17.75 1.80 -5.35
N ASP A 179 17.45 2.13 -6.58
CA ASP A 179 17.42 1.19 -7.72
C ASP A 179 18.74 0.41 -7.87
N SER A 180 19.84 1.02 -7.43
CA SER A 180 21.18 0.46 -7.55
C SER A 180 21.40 -0.82 -6.73
N THR A 181 20.74 -1.03 -5.60
CA THR A 181 21.00 -2.20 -4.75
C THR A 181 20.39 -3.48 -5.32
N ALA A 182 19.17 -3.44 -5.81
CA ALA A 182 18.52 -4.58 -6.44
C ALA A 182 19.26 -4.96 -7.74
N VAL A 183 19.54 -3.98 -8.60
CA VAL A 183 20.28 -4.17 -9.84
C VAL A 183 21.69 -4.70 -9.56
N SER A 184 22.44 -4.07 -8.65
CA SER A 184 23.81 -4.49 -8.30
C SER A 184 23.85 -5.92 -7.75
N SER A 185 22.86 -6.32 -6.94
CA SER A 185 22.79 -7.67 -6.39
C SER A 185 22.61 -8.73 -7.47
N LEU A 186 21.77 -8.47 -8.47
CA LEU A 186 21.55 -9.38 -9.59
C LEU A 186 22.79 -9.47 -10.50
N VAL A 187 23.44 -8.32 -10.78
CA VAL A 187 24.67 -8.26 -11.56
C VAL A 187 25.80 -9.01 -10.85
N GLN A 188 26.04 -8.76 -9.58
CA GLN A 188 27.09 -9.41 -8.78
C GLN A 188 26.86 -10.91 -8.64
N ALA A 189 25.61 -11.34 -8.53
CA ALA A 189 25.24 -12.76 -8.51
C ALA A 189 25.47 -13.47 -9.87
N GLY A 190 25.75 -12.71 -10.94
CA GLY A 190 25.99 -13.25 -12.29
C GLY A 190 24.71 -13.77 -12.96
N ILE A 191 23.58 -13.16 -12.67
CA ILE A 191 22.30 -13.42 -13.36
C ILE A 191 22.45 -13.01 -14.83
N THR A 192 21.94 -13.85 -15.74
CA THR A 192 22.02 -13.59 -17.20
C THR A 192 20.70 -13.19 -17.82
N ARG A 193 19.58 -13.51 -17.17
CA ARG A 193 18.24 -13.18 -17.63
C ARG A 193 17.35 -12.78 -16.46
N VAL A 194 16.51 -11.79 -16.67
CA VAL A 194 15.48 -11.36 -15.71
C VAL A 194 14.11 -11.36 -16.40
N VAL A 195 13.11 -11.97 -15.76
CA VAL A 195 11.71 -11.93 -16.19
C VAL A 195 10.92 -11.07 -15.20
N VAL A 196 10.31 -10.01 -15.69
CA VAL A 196 9.55 -9.04 -14.88
C VAL A 196 8.06 -9.19 -15.14
N GLY A 197 7.27 -9.36 -14.08
CA GLY A 197 5.81 -9.48 -14.17
C GLY A 197 5.14 -8.15 -14.48
N LEU A 198 5.35 -7.17 -13.63
CA LEU A 198 4.76 -5.83 -13.75
C LEU A 198 5.83 -4.77 -13.82
N ARG A 199 5.62 -3.74 -14.64
CA ARG A 199 6.41 -2.53 -14.53
C ARG A 199 6.05 -1.75 -13.26
N HIS A 200 7.01 -1.00 -12.75
CA HIS A 200 6.77 -0.18 -11.56
C HIS A 200 5.64 0.84 -11.84
N PRO A 201 4.57 0.90 -10.96
CA PRO A 201 3.43 1.77 -11.22
C PRO A 201 3.73 3.26 -11.05
N LEU A 202 4.75 3.60 -10.27
CA LEU A 202 5.17 5.00 -10.07
C LEU A 202 6.01 5.48 -11.26
N LYS A 203 5.56 6.56 -11.90
CA LYS A 203 6.17 7.07 -13.14
C LYS A 203 7.67 7.35 -13.03
N HIS A 204 8.11 7.89 -11.89
CA HIS A 204 9.52 8.26 -11.67
C HIS A 204 10.45 7.05 -11.43
N LEU A 205 9.92 5.86 -11.19
CA LEU A 205 10.68 4.61 -11.04
C LEU A 205 10.57 3.71 -12.27
N ARG A 206 9.47 3.82 -13.01
CA ARG A 206 9.15 2.96 -14.15
C ARG A 206 10.23 2.94 -15.22
N GLY A 207 10.68 1.75 -15.56
CA GLY A 207 11.65 1.52 -16.63
C GLY A 207 13.11 1.71 -16.22
N LYS A 208 13.41 2.36 -15.09
CA LYS A 208 14.80 2.66 -14.69
C LYS A 208 15.61 1.40 -14.39
N ALA A 209 15.09 0.51 -13.54
CA ALA A 209 15.79 -0.72 -13.20
C ALA A 209 15.95 -1.65 -14.42
N ILE A 210 14.92 -1.74 -15.26
CA ILE A 210 14.99 -2.51 -16.52
C ILE A 210 16.07 -1.95 -17.43
N GLN A 211 16.16 -0.63 -17.61
CA GLN A 211 17.19 0.02 -18.41
C GLN A 211 18.58 -0.23 -17.84
N SER A 212 18.77 -0.11 -16.51
CA SER A 212 20.03 -0.38 -15.85
C SER A 212 20.48 -1.83 -16.02
N LEU A 213 19.57 -2.81 -15.82
CA LEU A 213 19.89 -4.23 -16.05
C LEU A 213 20.29 -4.51 -17.51
N ARG A 214 19.60 -3.92 -18.48
CA ARG A 214 19.92 -4.06 -19.90
C ARG A 214 21.27 -3.43 -20.24
N SER A 215 21.64 -2.31 -19.62
CA SER A 215 22.95 -1.67 -19.84
C SER A 215 24.11 -2.50 -19.27
N GLU A 216 23.85 -3.32 -18.23
CA GLU A 216 24.81 -4.29 -17.69
C GLU A 216 24.87 -5.60 -18.49
N GLY A 217 24.17 -5.68 -19.63
CA GLY A 217 24.20 -6.84 -20.53
C GLY A 217 23.28 -7.99 -20.10
N ILE A 218 22.38 -7.78 -19.15
CA ILE A 218 21.38 -8.77 -18.72
C ILE A 218 20.20 -8.73 -19.69
N GLN A 219 19.76 -9.90 -20.15
CA GLN A 219 18.52 -10.02 -20.91
C GLN A 219 17.34 -9.73 -19.97
N VAL A 220 16.49 -8.76 -20.27
CA VAL A 220 15.28 -8.46 -19.49
C VAL A 220 14.04 -8.60 -20.36
N ASP A 221 13.16 -9.52 -19.97
CA ASP A 221 11.88 -9.80 -20.62
C ASP A 221 10.73 -9.33 -19.69
N VAL A 222 9.87 -8.46 -20.19
CA VAL A 222 8.70 -7.96 -19.47
C VAL A 222 7.45 -8.67 -19.99
N VAL A 223 6.63 -9.20 -19.07
CA VAL A 223 5.39 -9.88 -19.43
C VAL A 223 4.38 -8.84 -19.97
N GLY A 224 3.74 -9.22 -21.09
CA GLY A 224 2.83 -8.33 -21.81
C GLY A 224 3.51 -7.48 -22.88
N GLU A 225 4.83 -7.30 -22.83
CA GLU A 225 5.63 -6.59 -23.84
C GLU A 225 6.47 -7.60 -24.65
N ASP A 226 7.51 -8.15 -24.04
CA ASP A 226 8.43 -9.09 -24.66
C ASP A 226 7.86 -10.53 -24.67
N LEU A 227 7.06 -10.88 -23.66
CA LEU A 227 6.45 -12.20 -23.47
C LEU A 227 4.91 -12.11 -23.58
N GLN A 228 4.39 -12.34 -24.78
CA GLN A 228 2.97 -12.21 -25.11
C GLN A 228 2.25 -13.58 -25.21
N SER A 229 2.43 -14.46 -24.23
CA SER A 229 1.76 -15.76 -24.19
C SER A 229 0.60 -15.78 -23.19
N LYS A 230 -0.50 -16.45 -23.57
CA LYS A 230 -1.64 -16.66 -22.65
C LYS A 230 -1.28 -17.44 -21.39
N LEU A 231 -0.16 -18.18 -21.41
CA LEU A 231 0.36 -18.94 -20.26
C LEU A 231 0.72 -18.01 -19.08
N PHE A 232 1.05 -16.75 -19.34
CA PHE A 232 1.38 -15.78 -18.28
C PHE A 232 0.17 -15.16 -17.61
N LYS A 233 -1.06 -15.39 -18.11
CA LYS A 233 -2.27 -14.73 -17.57
C LYS A 233 -2.44 -14.93 -16.05
N GLU A 234 -2.34 -16.18 -15.58
CA GLU A 234 -2.48 -16.48 -14.15
C GLU A 234 -1.36 -15.88 -13.31
N ALA A 235 -0.12 -15.99 -13.80
CA ALA A 235 1.04 -15.39 -13.12
C ALA A 235 0.92 -13.87 -13.03
N LEU A 236 0.50 -13.21 -14.10
CA LEU A 236 0.26 -11.77 -14.12
C LEU A 236 -0.85 -11.36 -13.16
N THR A 237 -1.96 -12.13 -13.14
CA THR A 237 -3.04 -11.90 -12.17
C THR A 237 -2.53 -12.00 -10.73
N SER A 238 -1.66 -12.98 -10.40
CA SER A 238 -1.05 -13.10 -9.08
C SER A 238 -0.16 -11.89 -8.74
N CYS A 239 0.63 -11.40 -9.71
CA CYS A 239 1.44 -10.20 -9.55
C CYS A 239 0.58 -8.94 -9.31
N LEU A 240 -0.55 -8.81 -10.02
CA LEU A 240 -1.50 -7.71 -9.83
C LEU A 240 -2.15 -7.77 -8.44
N ILE A 241 -2.60 -8.95 -8.01
CA ILE A 241 -3.28 -9.13 -6.72
C ILE A 241 -2.37 -8.75 -5.55
N VAL A 242 -1.13 -9.22 -5.55
CA VAL A 242 -0.18 -8.94 -4.46
C VAL A 242 0.21 -7.46 -4.40
N ASN A 243 0.19 -6.75 -5.53
CA ASN A 243 0.50 -5.32 -5.63
C ASN A 243 -0.75 -4.43 -5.75
N ALA A 244 -1.96 -4.98 -5.60
CA ALA A 244 -3.20 -4.20 -5.68
C ALA A 244 -3.17 -2.92 -4.82
N PRO A 245 -2.66 -2.92 -3.57
CA PRO A 245 -2.61 -1.70 -2.76
C PRO A 245 -1.87 -0.55 -3.44
N LEU A 246 -0.71 -0.82 -4.01
CA LEU A 246 0.07 0.21 -4.72
C LEU A 246 -0.59 0.63 -6.04
N LEU A 247 -1.16 -0.35 -6.78
CA LEU A 247 -1.81 -0.09 -8.07
C LEU A 247 -3.05 0.80 -7.92
N TYR A 248 -3.92 0.52 -6.93
CA TYR A 248 -5.08 1.38 -6.66
C TYR A 248 -4.65 2.77 -6.19
N ARG A 249 -3.65 2.84 -5.33
CA ARG A 249 -3.10 4.12 -4.88
C ARG A 249 -2.53 4.96 -6.03
N ALA A 250 -1.77 4.34 -6.93
CA ALA A 250 -1.20 5.02 -8.08
C ALA A 250 -2.24 5.46 -9.12
N ALA A 251 -3.27 4.62 -9.36
CA ALA A 251 -4.31 4.91 -10.34
C ALA A 251 -5.35 5.92 -9.86
N PHE A 252 -5.82 5.78 -8.62
CA PHE A 252 -7.02 6.50 -8.14
C PHE A 252 -6.74 7.48 -7.00
N ARG A 253 -5.52 7.55 -6.50
CA ARG A 253 -5.11 8.40 -5.36
C ARG A 253 -5.94 8.11 -4.10
N VAL A 254 -6.25 6.84 -3.88
CA VAL A 254 -6.91 6.34 -2.67
C VAL A 254 -6.21 5.08 -2.17
N PRO A 255 -6.19 4.79 -0.87
CA PRO A 255 -5.71 3.52 -0.36
C PRO A 255 -6.56 2.37 -0.87
N PHE A 256 -5.94 1.20 -0.99
CA PHE A 256 -6.68 -0.03 -1.26
C PHE A 256 -7.61 -0.36 -0.10
N SER A 257 -8.90 -0.49 -0.39
CA SER A 257 -9.94 -0.69 0.62
C SER A 257 -10.54 -2.08 0.56
N VAL A 258 -10.56 -2.73 1.70
CA VAL A 258 -11.14 -4.05 1.89
C VAL A 258 -12.33 -3.94 2.84
N LEU A 259 -13.51 -4.34 2.41
CA LEU A 259 -14.68 -4.50 3.27
C LEU A 259 -14.70 -5.92 3.82
N LYS A 260 -14.66 -6.05 5.15
CA LYS A 260 -14.76 -7.34 5.82
C LYS A 260 -16.02 -7.40 6.67
N TYR A 261 -16.75 -8.47 6.54
CA TYR A 261 -17.87 -8.80 7.41
C TYR A 261 -17.93 -10.30 7.73
N ALA A 262 -18.62 -10.63 8.83
CA ALA A 262 -18.97 -11.99 9.16
C ALA A 262 -20.49 -12.09 9.25
N MET A 263 -21.08 -13.08 8.59
CA MET A 263 -22.52 -13.28 8.52
C MET A 263 -22.91 -14.74 8.77
N THR A 264 -24.17 -14.94 9.11
CA THR A 264 -24.82 -16.24 9.14
C THR A 264 -25.13 -16.74 7.73
N ALA A 265 -25.47 -18.00 7.55
CA ALA A 265 -25.85 -18.58 6.26
C ALA A 265 -27.11 -17.91 5.65
N ASP A 266 -27.97 -17.31 6.49
CA ASP A 266 -29.12 -16.51 6.06
C ASP A 266 -28.82 -14.98 5.98
N GLY A 267 -27.53 -14.61 5.89
CA GLY A 267 -27.09 -13.26 5.57
C GLY A 267 -27.23 -12.22 6.70
N LYS A 268 -27.15 -12.63 7.97
CA LYS A 268 -27.29 -11.70 9.11
C LYS A 268 -25.97 -11.50 9.84
N ILE A 269 -25.66 -10.25 10.22
CA ILE A 269 -24.46 -9.89 10.99
C ILE A 269 -24.74 -9.80 12.49
N ALA A 270 -25.99 -9.77 12.89
CA ALA A 270 -26.45 -9.76 14.29
C ALA A 270 -27.89 -10.26 14.38
N ALA A 271 -28.34 -10.59 15.57
CA ALA A 271 -29.76 -10.82 15.86
C ALA A 271 -30.55 -9.50 15.76
N SER A 272 -31.90 -9.57 15.74
CA SER A 272 -32.77 -8.40 15.73
C SER A 272 -32.57 -7.47 16.94
N SER A 273 -32.13 -8.02 18.09
CA SER A 273 -31.70 -7.25 19.26
C SER A 273 -30.40 -6.45 19.08
N GLY A 274 -29.68 -6.71 18.00
CA GLY A 274 -28.34 -6.16 17.74
C GLY A 274 -27.20 -6.98 18.38
N HIS A 275 -27.47 -8.11 19.04
CA HIS A 275 -26.45 -8.97 19.60
C HIS A 275 -25.68 -9.66 18.47
N ALA A 276 -24.37 -9.40 18.36
CA ALA A 276 -23.48 -9.87 17.28
C ALA A 276 -22.35 -10.81 17.75
N SER A 277 -22.38 -11.22 19.03
CA SER A 277 -21.30 -12.05 19.58
C SER A 277 -21.25 -13.41 18.90
N TRP A 278 -20.05 -13.82 18.50
CA TRP A 278 -19.80 -15.20 18.03
C TRP A 278 -20.51 -15.59 16.72
N VAL A 279 -20.70 -14.67 15.79
CA VAL A 279 -21.21 -15.00 14.46
C VAL A 279 -20.30 -16.04 13.80
N SER A 280 -19.00 -15.75 13.65
CA SER A 280 -18.01 -16.67 13.07
C SER A 280 -17.20 -17.43 14.13
N GLY A 281 -16.51 -18.49 13.72
CA GLY A 281 -15.67 -19.35 14.53
C GLY A 281 -14.38 -18.69 15.02
N ARG A 282 -13.63 -19.40 15.88
CA ARG A 282 -12.36 -18.91 16.44
C ARG A 282 -11.29 -18.75 15.36
N ALA A 283 -11.21 -19.70 14.43
CA ALA A 283 -10.24 -19.67 13.33
C ALA A 283 -10.47 -18.46 12.41
N SER A 284 -11.72 -18.19 12.03
CA SER A 284 -12.10 -17.00 11.25
C SER A 284 -11.73 -15.70 11.95
N ARG A 285 -11.91 -15.62 13.28
CA ARG A 285 -11.45 -14.45 14.06
C ARG A 285 -9.93 -14.32 14.08
N GLY A 286 -9.18 -15.43 14.09
CA GLY A 286 -7.74 -15.43 13.90
C GLY A 286 -7.35 -14.78 12.57
N ARG A 287 -8.03 -15.17 11.49
CA ARG A 287 -7.84 -14.58 10.15
C ARG A 287 -8.12 -13.07 10.13
N VAL A 288 -9.14 -12.61 10.87
CA VAL A 288 -9.41 -11.16 10.99
C VAL A 288 -8.29 -10.43 11.70
N PHE A 289 -7.65 -11.02 12.71
CA PHE A 289 -6.48 -10.40 13.34
C PHE A 289 -5.29 -10.29 12.35
N GLU A 290 -5.11 -11.28 11.48
CA GLU A 290 -4.10 -11.21 10.40
C GLU A 290 -4.43 -10.09 9.43
N LEU A 291 -5.67 -9.96 8.98
CA LEU A 291 -6.10 -8.86 8.09
C LEU A 291 -5.84 -7.49 8.72
N ARG A 292 -6.12 -7.32 10.02
CA ARG A 292 -5.81 -6.09 10.75
C ARG A 292 -4.31 -5.83 10.81
N GLY A 293 -3.50 -6.86 11.11
CA GLY A 293 -2.03 -6.73 11.17
C GLY A 293 -1.38 -6.47 9.82
N ARG A 294 -2.12 -6.65 8.73
CA ARG A 294 -1.70 -6.40 7.35
C ARG A 294 -2.34 -5.15 6.73
N SER A 295 -3.04 -4.35 7.53
CA SER A 295 -3.70 -3.12 7.09
C SER A 295 -3.13 -1.91 7.84
N ASP A 296 -2.97 -0.79 7.15
CA ASP A 296 -2.46 0.45 7.76
C ASP A 296 -3.49 1.06 8.71
N ALA A 297 -4.77 0.94 8.36
CA ALA A 297 -5.86 1.42 9.19
C ALA A 297 -7.08 0.49 9.18
N VAL A 298 -7.87 0.56 10.25
CA VAL A 298 -9.18 -0.10 10.37
C VAL A 298 -10.25 0.95 10.60
N ILE A 299 -11.29 0.96 9.75
CA ILE A 299 -12.41 1.91 9.85
C ILE A 299 -13.65 1.22 10.41
N VAL A 300 -14.27 1.86 11.39
CA VAL A 300 -15.57 1.46 11.97
C VAL A 300 -16.54 2.64 12.04
N GLY A 301 -17.82 2.33 12.10
CA GLY A 301 -18.86 3.35 12.37
C GLY A 301 -19.11 3.56 13.87
N GLY A 302 -19.61 4.73 14.24
CA GLY A 302 -19.94 5.06 15.62
C GLY A 302 -20.93 4.09 16.30
N ASN A 303 -21.82 3.43 15.54
CA ASN A 303 -22.72 2.39 16.07
C ASN A 303 -21.95 1.17 16.57
N THR A 304 -20.91 0.75 15.86
CA THR A 304 -20.03 -0.36 16.29
C THR A 304 -19.34 -0.01 17.61
N VAL A 305 -18.87 1.23 17.77
CA VAL A 305 -18.24 1.68 19.03
C VAL A 305 -19.24 1.61 20.19
N ARG A 306 -20.47 2.09 19.98
CA ARG A 306 -21.50 2.11 21.05
C ARG A 306 -21.98 0.72 21.45
N ARG A 307 -22.02 -0.24 20.52
CA ARG A 307 -22.59 -1.57 20.75
C ARG A 307 -21.58 -2.60 21.20
N ASP A 308 -20.41 -2.57 20.56
CA ASP A 308 -19.46 -3.68 20.66
C ASP A 308 -18.21 -3.31 21.45
N ASP A 309 -18.00 -2.02 21.74
CA ASP A 309 -16.80 -1.46 22.39
C ASP A 309 -15.51 -2.18 21.96
N PRO A 310 -15.21 -2.18 20.64
CA PRO A 310 -14.15 -3.00 20.09
C PRO A 310 -12.77 -2.44 20.42
N ARG A 311 -11.75 -3.32 20.41
CA ARG A 311 -10.33 -2.89 20.53
C ARG A 311 -9.66 -2.65 19.18
N LEU A 312 -10.06 -3.37 18.14
CA LEU A 312 -9.56 -3.28 16.76
C LEU A 312 -8.04 -3.44 16.62
N THR A 313 -7.44 -4.23 17.47
CA THR A 313 -6.00 -4.54 17.41
C THR A 313 -5.75 -5.87 16.70
N ALA A 314 -4.54 -6.08 16.21
CA ALA A 314 -4.10 -7.34 15.60
C ALA A 314 -3.82 -8.44 16.64
N ARG A 315 -3.79 -8.10 17.93
CA ARG A 315 -3.52 -8.97 19.07
C ARG A 315 -2.25 -9.82 18.91
N HIS A 316 -2.38 -11.14 18.83
CA HIS A 316 -1.27 -12.09 18.88
C HIS A 316 -0.59 -12.32 17.51
N VAL A 317 -1.00 -11.61 16.48
CA VAL A 317 -0.46 -11.78 15.13
C VAL A 317 0.77 -10.88 14.94
N LYS A 318 1.80 -11.40 14.28
CA LYS A 318 2.92 -10.59 13.80
C LYS A 318 2.43 -9.65 12.72
N GLY A 319 2.68 -8.36 12.84
CA GLY A 319 2.24 -7.37 11.86
C GLY A 319 2.20 -5.97 12.45
N HIS A 320 1.58 -5.06 11.72
CA HIS A 320 1.34 -3.70 12.17
C HIS A 320 0.29 -3.64 13.27
N VAL A 321 0.37 -2.59 14.07
CA VAL A 321 -0.77 -2.15 14.87
C VAL A 321 -1.52 -1.13 14.01
N PRO A 322 -2.70 -1.48 13.45
CA PRO A 322 -3.40 -0.58 12.55
C PRO A 322 -3.88 0.68 13.27
N VAL A 323 -3.89 1.79 12.55
CA VAL A 323 -4.58 3.01 13.01
C VAL A 323 -6.08 2.75 13.06
N ARG A 324 -6.73 3.13 14.16
CA ARG A 324 -8.18 2.94 14.32
C ARG A 324 -8.89 4.21 13.92
N ILE A 325 -9.81 4.13 12.96
CA ILE A 325 -10.57 5.28 12.47
C ILE A 325 -12.06 5.06 12.79
N VAL A 326 -12.63 5.97 13.55
CA VAL A 326 -14.06 5.96 13.88
C VAL A 326 -14.78 7.03 13.06
N MET A 327 -15.71 6.62 12.21
CA MET A 327 -16.57 7.54 11.48
C MET A 327 -17.86 7.79 12.27
N SER A 328 -18.08 9.03 12.71
CA SER A 328 -19.29 9.42 13.45
C SER A 328 -19.69 10.85 13.12
N GLN A 329 -20.70 11.01 12.30
CA GLN A 329 -21.16 12.32 11.82
C GLN A 329 -21.45 13.30 12.97
N THR A 330 -22.16 12.86 13.98
CA THR A 330 -22.59 13.69 15.13
C THR A 330 -21.63 13.66 16.30
N CYS A 331 -20.55 12.88 16.23
CA CYS A 331 -19.65 12.60 17.35
C CYS A 331 -20.39 12.10 18.63
N ASN A 332 -21.56 11.45 18.44
CA ASN A 332 -22.31 10.85 19.53
C ASN A 332 -21.72 9.48 19.87
N LEU A 333 -20.65 9.48 20.63
CA LEU A 333 -19.86 8.33 21.02
C LEU A 333 -19.83 8.23 22.57
N PRO A 334 -19.57 7.04 23.15
CA PRO A 334 -19.45 6.89 24.58
C PRO A 334 -18.24 7.66 25.12
N GLU A 335 -18.34 8.17 26.34
CA GLU A 335 -17.26 8.90 26.98
C GLU A 335 -16.07 8.00 27.30
N GLU A 336 -16.35 6.73 27.61
CA GLU A 336 -15.35 5.68 27.81
C GLU A 336 -15.53 4.59 26.76
N ALA A 337 -14.43 4.23 26.09
CA ALA A 337 -14.37 3.12 25.16
C ALA A 337 -12.94 2.59 25.06
N ASN A 338 -12.80 1.29 24.73
CA ASN A 338 -11.50 0.67 24.49
C ASN A 338 -10.69 1.41 23.41
N LEU A 339 -11.36 2.02 22.44
CA LEU A 339 -10.72 2.77 21.36
C LEU A 339 -10.03 4.05 21.83
N TRP A 340 -10.39 4.59 22.99
CA TRP A 340 -9.75 5.78 23.54
C TRP A 340 -8.41 5.48 24.25
N ASN A 341 -8.07 4.20 24.42
CA ASN A 341 -6.75 3.78 24.88
C ASN A 341 -5.73 3.87 23.72
N VAL A 342 -5.14 5.06 23.54
CA VAL A 342 -4.18 5.32 22.48
C VAL A 342 -2.82 4.62 22.69
N HIS A 343 -2.56 4.07 23.89
CA HIS A 343 -1.37 3.27 24.15
C HIS A 343 -1.42 1.91 23.44
N GLU A 344 -2.62 1.37 23.17
CA GLU A 344 -2.78 0.13 22.40
C GLU A 344 -2.63 0.37 20.89
N ALA A 345 -3.23 1.44 20.38
CA ALA A 345 -3.12 1.82 18.97
C ALA A 345 -3.53 3.29 18.80
N TYR A 346 -3.00 3.92 17.78
CA TYR A 346 -3.40 5.29 17.42
C TYR A 346 -4.86 5.32 16.98
N THR A 347 -5.61 6.33 17.46
CA THR A 347 -7.05 6.45 17.17
C THR A 347 -7.38 7.81 16.59
N ILE A 348 -8.16 7.81 15.52
CA ILE A 348 -8.69 8.98 14.83
C ILE A 348 -10.21 8.92 14.90
N VAL A 349 -10.84 10.03 15.25
CA VAL A 349 -12.29 10.21 15.13
C VAL A 349 -12.56 11.18 14.00
N ALA A 350 -13.14 10.67 12.91
CA ALA A 350 -13.62 11.46 11.79
C ALA A 350 -15.06 11.89 12.08
N THR A 351 -15.32 13.19 12.10
CA THR A 351 -16.63 13.77 12.45
C THR A 351 -16.98 14.93 11.56
N GLN A 352 -18.25 15.35 11.58
CA GLN A 352 -18.69 16.55 10.88
C GLN A 352 -18.29 17.79 11.67
N ARG A 353 -17.90 18.85 10.97
CA ARG A 353 -17.47 20.11 11.56
C ARG A 353 -18.50 20.66 12.58
N GLY A 354 -18.00 21.02 13.75
CA GLY A 354 -18.80 21.56 14.84
C GLY A 354 -19.55 20.54 15.70
N ALA A 355 -19.44 19.24 15.41
CA ALA A 355 -20.12 18.20 16.18
C ALA A 355 -19.54 18.07 17.60
N ARG A 356 -20.36 18.22 18.64
CA ARG A 356 -20.02 18.02 20.07
C ARG A 356 -18.63 18.51 20.48
N ARG A 357 -18.31 19.75 20.28
CA ARG A 357 -16.98 20.34 20.51
C ARG A 357 -16.39 20.02 21.89
N ASP A 358 -17.22 19.96 22.95
CA ASP A 358 -16.74 19.64 24.31
C ASP A 358 -16.26 18.19 24.39
N PHE A 359 -16.93 17.27 23.69
CA PHE A 359 -16.51 15.89 23.64
C PHE A 359 -15.25 15.71 22.76
N GLN A 360 -15.13 16.46 21.67
CA GLN A 360 -13.90 16.49 20.87
C GLN A 360 -12.69 16.91 21.72
N LYS A 361 -12.84 17.93 22.58
CA LYS A 361 -11.79 18.34 23.52
C LYS A 361 -11.45 17.21 24.50
N LYS A 362 -12.45 16.51 25.04
CA LYS A 362 -12.21 15.34 25.93
C LYS A 362 -11.43 14.23 25.21
N LEU A 363 -11.75 13.93 23.95
CA LEU A 363 -11.02 12.98 23.13
C LEU A 363 -9.57 13.41 22.89
N ALA A 364 -9.36 14.68 22.53
CA ALA A 364 -8.03 15.22 22.32
C ALA A 364 -7.17 15.15 23.61
N MET A 365 -7.75 15.40 24.78
CA MET A 365 -7.07 15.23 26.07
C MET A 365 -6.66 13.78 26.36
N LYS A 366 -7.37 12.80 25.80
CA LYS A 366 -7.01 11.37 25.86
C LYS A 366 -5.97 10.98 24.80
N GLY A 367 -5.51 11.91 23.95
CA GLY A 367 -4.58 11.68 22.86
C GLY A 367 -5.22 11.15 21.58
N VAL A 368 -6.56 11.13 21.51
CA VAL A 368 -7.29 10.75 20.30
C VAL A 368 -7.29 11.93 19.33
N GLU A 369 -6.87 11.68 18.09
CA GLU A 369 -6.95 12.70 17.03
C GLU A 369 -8.41 12.87 16.58
N VAL A 370 -8.86 14.12 16.49
CA VAL A 370 -10.19 14.42 15.94
C VAL A 370 -10.02 15.20 14.65
N VAL A 371 -10.63 14.69 13.58
CA VAL A 371 -10.59 15.30 12.25
C VAL A 371 -12.01 15.69 11.84
N GLU A 372 -12.19 16.96 11.57
CA GLU A 372 -13.47 17.51 11.16
C GLU A 372 -13.56 17.62 9.63
N PHE A 373 -14.67 17.18 9.08
CA PHE A 373 -15.04 17.29 7.66
C PHE A 373 -16.25 18.19 7.53
N ASP A 374 -16.33 19.00 6.50
CA ASP A 374 -17.51 19.84 6.23
C ASP A 374 -18.76 18.99 6.08
N MET A 375 -18.63 17.90 5.32
CA MET A 375 -19.61 16.83 5.19
C MET A 375 -18.89 15.49 5.30
N LEU A 376 -19.08 14.79 6.41
CA LEU A 376 -18.46 13.50 6.62
C LEU A 376 -19.01 12.46 5.65
N ASN A 377 -18.16 11.95 4.77
CA ASN A 377 -18.48 10.87 3.84
C ASN A 377 -17.27 9.93 3.63
N PRO A 378 -17.49 8.71 3.13
CA PRO A 378 -16.42 7.75 2.94
C PRO A 378 -15.30 8.21 1.99
N ARG A 379 -15.62 8.96 0.94
CA ARG A 379 -14.64 9.42 -0.06
C ARG A 379 -13.63 10.39 0.55
N ASP A 380 -14.10 11.37 1.32
CA ASP A 380 -13.23 12.37 1.94
C ASP A 380 -12.34 11.73 3.01
N VAL A 381 -12.87 10.75 3.76
CA VAL A 381 -12.06 9.98 4.71
C VAL A 381 -10.98 9.17 3.98
N MET A 382 -11.29 8.60 2.81
CA MET A 382 -10.27 7.88 2.03
C MET A 382 -9.24 8.82 1.40
N SER A 383 -9.63 10.03 0.98
CA SER A 383 -8.67 11.06 0.55
C SER A 383 -7.75 11.46 1.71
N TYR A 384 -8.30 11.66 2.90
CA TYR A 384 -7.51 11.90 4.10
C TYR A 384 -6.54 10.74 4.40
N CYS A 385 -6.98 9.49 4.26
CA CYS A 385 -6.12 8.31 4.42
C CYS A 385 -5.01 8.26 3.35
N TYR A 386 -5.31 8.69 2.12
CA TYR A 386 -4.33 8.81 1.05
C TYR A 386 -3.25 9.84 1.41
N ASP A 387 -3.64 11.02 1.89
CA ASP A 387 -2.73 12.09 2.31
C ASP A 387 -1.89 11.68 3.52
N ARG A 388 -2.42 10.79 4.37
CA ARG A 388 -1.68 10.14 5.47
C ARG A 388 -0.70 9.06 5.00
N GLY A 389 -0.73 8.71 3.72
CA GLY A 389 0.15 7.74 3.10
C GLY A 389 -0.22 6.29 3.31
N TYR A 390 -1.44 5.97 3.73
CA TYR A 390 -1.85 4.59 3.86
C TYR A 390 -1.95 3.92 2.49
N LEU A 391 -1.48 2.68 2.39
CA LEU A 391 -1.65 1.82 1.21
C LEU A 391 -2.93 1.01 1.28
N SER A 392 -3.29 0.55 2.49
CA SER A 392 -4.42 -0.36 2.68
C SER A 392 -5.26 0.02 3.88
N VAL A 393 -6.59 -0.12 3.74
CA VAL A 393 -7.57 0.19 4.78
C VAL A 393 -8.58 -0.95 4.87
N LEU A 394 -8.80 -1.46 6.09
CA LEU A 394 -9.79 -2.48 6.39
C LEU A 394 -11.07 -1.83 6.95
N TRP A 395 -12.21 -2.05 6.28
CA TRP A 395 -13.51 -1.60 6.76
C TRP A 395 -14.19 -2.73 7.54
N GLU A 396 -14.36 -2.52 8.84
CA GLU A 396 -15.12 -3.41 9.72
C GLU A 396 -16.36 -2.69 10.24
N CYS A 397 -17.34 -2.48 9.39
CA CYS A 397 -18.49 -1.64 9.66
C CYS A 397 -19.81 -2.37 9.42
N GLY A 398 -20.88 -1.84 10.00
CA GLY A 398 -22.24 -2.36 9.79
C GLY A 398 -22.84 -1.89 8.46
N GLY A 399 -23.98 -2.47 8.09
CA GLY A 399 -24.59 -2.33 6.77
C GLY A 399 -24.77 -0.90 6.28
N THR A 400 -25.12 0.05 7.14
CA THR A 400 -25.31 1.45 6.77
C THR A 400 -24.02 2.09 6.22
N LEU A 401 -22.90 1.90 6.94
CA LEU A 401 -21.63 2.47 6.52
C LEU A 401 -21.03 1.67 5.36
N SER A 402 -21.22 0.35 5.31
CA SER A 402 -20.84 -0.48 4.18
C SER A 402 -21.54 -0.03 2.88
N ALA A 403 -22.86 0.20 2.93
CA ALA A 403 -23.61 0.70 1.78
C ALA A 403 -23.09 2.07 1.32
N ALA A 404 -22.86 3.00 2.25
CA ALA A 404 -22.31 4.32 1.93
C ALA A 404 -20.92 4.23 1.30
N ALA A 405 -20.05 3.35 1.79
CA ALA A 405 -18.71 3.16 1.26
C ALA A 405 -18.71 2.51 -0.14
N ILE A 406 -19.59 1.53 -0.38
CA ILE A 406 -19.79 0.91 -1.70
C ILE A 406 -20.34 1.94 -2.69
N SER A 407 -21.38 2.68 -2.31
CA SER A 407 -21.98 3.73 -3.16
C SER A 407 -20.99 4.85 -3.49
N ALA A 408 -20.08 5.18 -2.56
CA ALA A 408 -19.00 6.14 -2.79
C ALA A 408 -17.87 5.57 -3.68
N ARG A 409 -17.93 4.29 -4.06
CA ARG A 409 -16.92 3.57 -4.86
C ARG A 409 -15.53 3.57 -4.22
N VAL A 410 -15.48 3.47 -2.89
CA VAL A 410 -14.21 3.43 -2.15
C VAL A 410 -13.88 2.02 -1.63
N ILE A 411 -14.71 1.03 -1.88
CA ILE A 411 -14.43 -0.38 -1.57
C ILE A 411 -13.94 -1.08 -2.84
N HIS A 412 -12.81 -1.76 -2.74
CA HIS A 412 -12.18 -2.44 -3.87
C HIS A 412 -12.29 -3.96 -3.78
N LYS A 413 -12.21 -4.51 -2.57
CA LYS A 413 -12.28 -5.96 -2.32
C LYS A 413 -13.20 -6.27 -1.15
N VAL A 414 -13.84 -7.44 -1.17
CA VAL A 414 -14.68 -7.95 -0.08
C VAL A 414 -14.08 -9.22 0.50
N TYR A 415 -14.14 -9.36 1.82
CA TYR A 415 -13.94 -10.59 2.57
C TYR A 415 -15.22 -10.93 3.35
N ALA A 416 -15.98 -11.89 2.89
CA ALA A 416 -17.23 -12.34 3.46
C ALA A 416 -17.04 -13.68 4.19
N PHE A 417 -17.03 -13.66 5.52
CA PHE A 417 -17.03 -14.86 6.35
C PHE A 417 -18.45 -15.33 6.55
N CYS A 418 -18.80 -16.48 5.99
CA CYS A 418 -20.11 -17.10 6.12
C CYS A 418 -20.04 -18.25 7.14
N ALA A 419 -20.71 -18.08 8.27
CA ALA A 419 -20.81 -19.10 9.30
C ALA A 419 -22.00 -20.04 9.04
N PRO A 420 -21.90 -21.34 9.32
CA PRO A 420 -23.00 -22.31 9.15
C PRO A 420 -24.03 -22.17 10.29
N LYS A 421 -24.66 -21.00 10.38
CA LYS A 421 -25.67 -20.62 11.37
C LYS A 421 -26.86 -19.94 10.69
N ILE A 422 -28.03 -20.08 11.25
CA ILE A 422 -29.24 -19.38 10.84
C ILE A 422 -29.81 -18.71 12.08
N ILE A 423 -30.09 -17.39 11.99
CA ILE A 423 -30.67 -16.62 13.09
C ILE A 423 -32.04 -16.05 12.74
N GLY A 424 -32.32 -15.79 11.46
CA GLY A 424 -33.57 -15.20 11.01
C GLY A 424 -33.75 -13.74 11.47
N GLY A 425 -35.00 -13.30 11.50
CA GLY A 425 -35.41 -11.96 11.95
C GLY A 425 -35.51 -10.95 10.80
N VAL A 426 -36.70 -10.38 10.62
CA VAL A 426 -36.95 -9.37 9.54
C VAL A 426 -36.12 -8.11 9.74
N THR A 427 -35.96 -7.70 11.02
CA THR A 427 -35.19 -6.50 11.40
C THR A 427 -33.72 -6.79 11.73
N ALA A 428 -33.28 -8.06 11.61
CA ALA A 428 -31.90 -8.43 11.84
C ALA A 428 -31.00 -7.80 10.75
N PRO A 429 -29.90 -7.11 11.14
CA PRO A 429 -29.07 -6.35 10.21
C PRO A 429 -28.32 -7.25 9.25
N THR A 430 -28.14 -6.75 8.02
CA THR A 430 -27.37 -7.36 6.93
C THR A 430 -25.97 -6.70 6.82
N PRO A 431 -25.00 -7.37 6.18
CA PRO A 431 -23.66 -6.82 5.97
C PRO A 431 -23.62 -5.51 5.19
N VAL A 432 -24.51 -5.40 4.20
CA VAL A 432 -24.67 -4.22 3.34
C VAL A 432 -26.10 -3.74 3.44
N GLY A 433 -26.28 -2.45 3.67
CA GLY A 433 -27.57 -1.80 3.70
C GLY A 433 -28.13 -1.55 2.30
N ASP A 434 -29.10 -0.66 2.23
CA ASP A 434 -29.74 -0.32 0.95
C ASP A 434 -28.77 0.42 0.02
N LEU A 435 -28.58 -0.13 -1.18
CA LEU A 435 -27.81 0.46 -2.29
C LEU A 435 -28.71 1.13 -3.34
N GLY A 436 -30.04 1.13 -3.14
CA GLY A 436 -31.03 1.65 -4.09
C GLY A 436 -31.22 0.79 -5.33
N MET A 437 -30.75 -0.47 -5.33
CA MET A 437 -30.87 -1.40 -6.46
C MET A 437 -32.21 -2.13 -6.40
N ASN A 438 -32.98 -2.04 -7.48
CA ASN A 438 -34.33 -2.60 -7.55
C ASN A 438 -34.41 -3.86 -8.44
N GLN A 439 -33.34 -4.21 -9.14
CA GLN A 439 -33.29 -5.37 -10.04
C GLN A 439 -31.98 -6.12 -9.82
N MET A 440 -32.03 -7.46 -9.94
CA MET A 440 -30.82 -8.29 -9.84
C MET A 440 -29.78 -7.99 -10.93
N THR A 441 -30.17 -7.47 -12.07
CA THR A 441 -29.27 -7.01 -13.13
C THR A 441 -28.42 -5.79 -12.76
N GLN A 442 -28.76 -5.11 -11.66
CA GLN A 442 -28.00 -3.99 -11.10
C GLN A 442 -27.01 -4.45 -10.02
N ALA A 443 -27.07 -5.74 -9.63
CA ALA A 443 -26.17 -6.28 -8.61
C ALA A 443 -24.70 -6.12 -9.02
N ILE A 444 -23.85 -5.91 -8.03
CA ILE A 444 -22.41 -5.83 -8.22
C ILE A 444 -21.86 -7.26 -8.24
N ASP A 445 -21.35 -7.68 -9.38
CA ASP A 445 -20.63 -8.94 -9.51
C ASP A 445 -19.22 -8.82 -8.95
N LEU A 446 -18.78 -9.82 -8.20
CA LEU A 446 -17.42 -9.90 -7.72
C LEU A 446 -16.50 -10.52 -8.78
N ILE A 447 -15.31 -9.98 -8.93
CA ILE A 447 -14.28 -10.39 -9.88
C ILE A 447 -13.18 -11.16 -9.14
N ASP A 448 -12.52 -12.11 -9.81
CA ASP A 448 -11.43 -12.94 -9.25
C ASP A 448 -11.82 -13.54 -7.88
N VAL A 449 -12.97 -14.18 -7.86
CA VAL A 449 -13.55 -14.73 -6.64
C VAL A 449 -12.78 -15.97 -6.19
N SER A 450 -12.43 -16.01 -4.92
CA SER A 450 -11.84 -17.16 -4.25
C SER A 450 -12.68 -17.62 -3.06
N TYR A 451 -12.62 -18.91 -2.79
CA TYR A 451 -13.32 -19.57 -1.68
C TYR A 451 -12.31 -20.33 -0.83
N GLU A 452 -12.34 -20.10 0.47
CA GLU A 452 -11.47 -20.76 1.45
C GLU A 452 -12.33 -21.29 2.60
N GLN A 453 -12.19 -22.58 2.92
CA GLN A 453 -12.81 -23.14 4.10
C GLN A 453 -11.93 -22.88 5.33
N ILE A 454 -12.45 -22.20 6.33
CA ILE A 454 -11.76 -21.89 7.59
C ILE A 454 -12.50 -22.60 8.73
N ASP A 455 -12.04 -23.78 9.10
CA ASP A 455 -12.71 -24.68 10.04
C ASP A 455 -14.15 -24.98 9.58
N ARG A 456 -15.16 -24.47 10.26
CA ARG A 456 -16.58 -24.66 9.89
C ARG A 456 -17.14 -23.50 9.04
N ASP A 457 -16.45 -22.38 9.00
CA ASP A 457 -16.87 -21.20 8.23
C ASP A 457 -16.32 -21.24 6.81
N MET A 458 -16.99 -20.55 5.90
CA MET A 458 -16.50 -20.33 4.54
C MET A 458 -16.12 -18.84 4.38
N LEU A 459 -14.93 -18.59 3.91
CA LEU A 459 -14.49 -17.28 3.46
C LEU A 459 -14.65 -17.19 1.94
N MET A 460 -15.46 -16.25 1.49
CA MET A 460 -15.51 -15.82 0.08
C MET A 460 -14.79 -14.47 -0.02
N SER A 461 -13.90 -14.34 -0.99
CA SER A 461 -13.29 -13.04 -1.30
C SER A 461 -13.36 -12.74 -2.79
N GLY A 462 -13.49 -11.47 -3.15
CA GLY A 462 -13.53 -11.02 -4.55
C GLY A 462 -13.40 -9.52 -4.64
N PHE A 463 -13.03 -9.03 -5.83
CA PHE A 463 -12.90 -7.61 -6.10
C PHE A 463 -14.25 -7.04 -6.58
N ILE A 464 -14.61 -5.86 -6.10
CA ILE A 464 -15.78 -5.09 -6.60
C ILE A 464 -15.43 -4.36 -7.90
N GLN A 465 -14.16 -3.99 -8.05
CA GLN A 465 -13.64 -3.30 -9.22
C GLN A 465 -12.40 -4.05 -9.72
N PRO A 466 -12.15 -4.10 -11.04
CA PRO A 466 -10.94 -4.72 -11.56
C PRO A 466 -9.70 -4.01 -11.02
N ILE A 467 -8.64 -4.77 -10.77
CA ILE A 467 -7.36 -4.19 -10.38
C ILE A 467 -6.88 -3.33 -11.56
N PRO A 468 -6.45 -2.07 -11.30
CA PRO A 468 -5.98 -1.20 -12.36
C PRO A 468 -4.81 -1.85 -13.10
N ASP A 469 -4.98 -2.06 -14.39
CA ASP A 469 -3.88 -2.40 -15.27
C ASP A 469 -3.17 -1.10 -15.66
N LEU A 470 -2.01 -0.88 -15.04
CA LEU A 470 -1.13 0.24 -15.38
C LEU A 470 -0.10 -0.17 -16.44
N SER A 471 -0.45 -1.17 -17.27
CA SER A 471 0.34 -1.55 -18.44
C SER A 471 0.68 -0.30 -19.25
N PRO A 472 1.92 -0.11 -19.63
CA PRO A 472 2.34 1.16 -20.19
C PRO A 472 1.65 1.40 -21.53
N VAL A 473 0.97 2.51 -21.67
CA VAL A 473 1.17 3.29 -22.87
C VAL A 473 2.65 3.62 -22.88
N ILE A 474 3.44 2.96 -23.70
CA ILE A 474 4.85 3.34 -23.92
C ILE A 474 4.76 4.79 -24.37
N PRO A 475 5.27 5.78 -23.59
CA PRO A 475 5.35 7.12 -24.13
C PRO A 475 6.18 7.01 -25.39
N SER A 476 5.68 7.51 -26.51
CA SER A 476 6.53 7.68 -27.68
C SER A 476 7.75 8.48 -27.22
N ALA A 477 8.91 8.21 -27.79
CA ALA A 477 10.15 8.91 -27.44
C ALA A 477 10.01 10.45 -27.53
N ASP A 478 8.95 10.93 -28.16
CA ASP A 478 8.59 12.33 -28.34
C ASP A 478 7.79 12.94 -27.17
N GLU A 479 7.33 12.13 -26.19
CA GLU A 479 6.60 12.58 -25.01
C GLU A 479 7.44 12.59 -23.73
N ILE A 480 8.75 12.58 -23.81
CA ILE A 480 9.62 12.96 -22.70
C ILE A 480 9.43 14.47 -22.56
N PRO A 481 8.80 14.96 -21.48
CA PRO A 481 8.79 16.40 -21.24
C PRO A 481 10.25 16.84 -21.20
N SER A 482 10.63 17.77 -22.04
CA SER A 482 11.91 18.46 -21.90
C SER A 482 11.88 19.09 -20.51
N ASP A 483 12.70 18.57 -19.58
CA ASP A 483 12.94 19.14 -18.25
C ASP A 483 13.73 20.44 -18.36
N ASP A 484 13.20 21.40 -19.11
CA ASP A 484 13.59 22.79 -19.07
C ASP A 484 12.38 23.62 -18.66
N PRO A 485 12.09 23.76 -17.37
CA PRO A 485 11.25 24.86 -16.96
C PRO A 485 12.07 26.13 -17.17
N GLU A 486 11.59 27.03 -18.04
CA GLU A 486 11.94 28.44 -17.92
C GLU A 486 11.53 28.90 -16.52
N VAL A 487 12.38 28.67 -15.53
CA VAL A 487 12.18 29.12 -14.17
C VAL A 487 12.26 30.63 -14.18
N SER A 488 11.12 31.29 -14.05
CA SER A 488 11.11 32.72 -13.74
C SER A 488 12.02 32.98 -12.52
N PRO A 489 13.03 33.87 -12.63
CA PRO A 489 13.99 34.08 -11.54
C PRO A 489 13.36 34.69 -10.26
N TYR A 490 12.05 34.88 -10.25
CA TYR A 490 11.28 35.48 -9.16
C TYR A 490 10.27 34.52 -8.52
N GLU A 491 10.09 33.30 -9.01
CA GLU A 491 9.22 32.29 -8.39
C GLU A 491 10.08 31.29 -7.60
N THR A 492 9.89 31.29 -6.29
CA THR A 492 10.50 30.29 -5.41
C THR A 492 9.83 28.96 -5.66
N ASN A 493 10.52 28.06 -6.30
CA ASN A 493 10.03 26.69 -6.49
C ASN A 493 10.05 25.95 -5.15
N ILE A 494 8.89 25.44 -4.73
CA ILE A 494 8.75 24.65 -3.51
C ILE A 494 8.66 23.18 -3.89
N ILE A 495 9.62 22.40 -3.42
CA ILE A 495 9.62 20.93 -3.55
C ILE A 495 9.15 20.34 -2.23
N SER A 496 7.96 19.79 -2.24
CA SER A 496 7.39 19.07 -1.10
C SER A 496 7.72 17.58 -1.18
N PHE A 497 8.18 17.00 -0.08
CA PHE A 497 8.38 15.56 0.09
C PHE A 497 7.78 15.10 1.41
N TYR A 498 7.29 13.88 1.47
CA TYR A 498 6.74 13.33 2.71
C TYR A 498 6.88 11.80 2.76
N LYS A 499 6.35 11.11 1.75
CA LYS A 499 6.38 9.65 1.71
C LYS A 499 7.60 9.15 0.96
N THR A 500 8.13 8.03 1.41
CA THR A 500 9.34 7.43 0.82
C THR A 500 9.17 7.05 -0.65
N TRP A 501 7.94 6.92 -1.15
CA TRP A 501 7.61 6.70 -2.57
C TRP A 501 7.33 7.99 -3.37
N ASP A 502 7.34 9.16 -2.74
CA ASP A 502 7.25 10.41 -3.48
C ASP A 502 8.51 10.59 -4.34
N THR A 503 8.44 11.41 -5.37
CA THR A 503 9.60 11.69 -6.25
C THR A 503 10.86 12.05 -5.46
N PHE A 504 10.70 12.83 -4.39
CA PHE A 504 11.76 13.19 -3.46
C PHE A 504 11.63 12.48 -2.10
N GLY A 505 10.95 11.36 -2.06
CA GLY A 505 10.68 10.61 -0.83
C GLY A 505 11.94 10.09 -0.14
N ALA A 506 13.01 9.90 -0.91
CA ALA A 506 14.31 9.56 -0.37
C ALA A 506 14.91 10.65 0.55
N PHE A 507 14.38 11.87 0.54
CA PHE A 507 14.78 12.93 1.47
C PHE A 507 14.25 12.70 2.90
N SER A 508 13.18 11.94 3.05
CA SER A 508 12.65 11.58 4.36
C SER A 508 13.67 10.80 5.19
N ASN A 509 13.70 11.07 6.50
CA ASN A 509 14.45 10.29 7.49
C ASN A 509 13.92 8.84 7.63
N PHE A 510 12.70 8.59 7.15
CA PHE A 510 12.08 7.27 7.08
C PHE A 510 12.53 6.46 5.86
N SER A 511 13.23 7.05 4.90
CA SER A 511 13.64 6.34 3.69
C SER A 511 14.60 5.18 4.02
N PRO A 512 14.47 4.03 3.34
CA PRO A 512 15.17 2.80 3.67
C PRO A 512 16.62 2.80 3.16
N HIS A 513 17.40 3.76 3.63
CA HIS A 513 18.83 3.90 3.32
C HIS A 513 19.62 3.68 4.60
N PRO A 514 20.23 2.50 4.81
CA PRO A 514 21.09 2.22 5.95
C PRO A 514 22.26 3.21 6.03
N ILE A 515 22.60 3.58 7.24
CA ILE A 515 23.73 4.49 7.53
C ILE A 515 24.70 3.83 8.49
N ASP A 516 26.00 3.99 8.21
CA ASP A 516 27.07 3.55 9.08
C ASP A 516 27.59 4.72 9.89
N MET A 517 27.33 4.66 11.20
CA MET A 517 27.65 5.75 12.12
C MET A 517 28.61 5.27 13.21
N PRO A 518 29.67 6.04 13.53
CA PRO A 518 30.55 5.71 14.66
C PRO A 518 29.78 5.80 15.98
N ASP A 519 30.03 4.86 16.87
CA ASP A 519 29.61 4.91 18.25
C ASP A 519 30.58 5.76 19.10
N GLU A 520 30.31 5.85 20.42
CA GLU A 520 31.18 6.58 21.36
C GLU A 520 32.61 6.01 21.49
N LYS A 521 32.81 4.75 21.09
CA LYS A 521 34.10 4.07 21.10
C LYS A 521 34.83 4.17 19.77
N GLY A 522 34.15 4.71 18.74
CA GLY A 522 34.66 4.82 17.37
C GLY A 522 34.38 3.58 16.52
N ASP A 523 33.65 2.59 17.05
CA ASP A 523 33.21 1.45 16.27
C ASP A 523 32.08 1.84 15.33
N CYS A 524 32.15 1.40 14.06
CA CYS A 524 31.16 1.73 13.07
C CYS A 524 29.93 0.81 13.21
N LEU A 525 28.77 1.40 13.49
CA LEU A 525 27.50 0.70 13.66
C LEU A 525 26.55 1.03 12.53
N THR A 526 26.02 -0.02 11.86
CA THR A 526 24.99 0.14 10.83
C THR A 526 23.62 0.33 11.47
N TRP A 527 22.90 1.36 11.00
CA TRP A 527 21.52 1.68 11.38
C TRP A 527 20.62 1.53 10.16
N PRO A 528 19.44 0.89 10.28
CA PRO A 528 18.56 0.63 9.14
C PRO A 528 18.07 1.89 8.41
N THR A 529 17.83 2.97 9.14
CA THR A 529 17.44 4.30 8.58
C THR A 529 17.90 5.43 9.48
N VAL A 530 17.85 6.64 8.98
CA VAL A 530 18.07 7.87 9.78
C VAL A 530 17.14 7.93 10.99
N GLU A 531 15.88 7.50 10.85
CA GLU A 531 14.90 7.49 11.95
C GLU A 531 15.31 6.54 13.08
N HIS A 532 15.79 5.33 12.78
CA HIS A 532 16.30 4.41 13.82
C HIS A 532 17.44 5.05 14.62
N TYR A 533 18.40 5.64 13.94
CA TYR A 533 19.51 6.34 14.57
C TYR A 533 19.02 7.50 15.45
N TYR A 534 18.14 8.35 14.92
CA TYR A 534 17.59 9.49 15.62
C TYR A 534 16.84 9.10 16.89
N GLN A 535 15.96 8.10 16.80
CA GLN A 535 15.15 7.67 17.96
C GLN A 535 16.01 7.00 19.04
N ALA A 536 17.00 6.21 18.65
CA ALA A 536 17.91 5.56 19.59
C ALA A 536 18.77 6.58 20.34
N HIS A 537 19.19 7.66 19.69
CA HIS A 537 20.07 8.68 20.28
C HIS A 537 19.42 9.51 21.39
N LYS A 538 18.12 9.36 21.62
CA LYS A 538 17.46 9.87 22.84
C LYS A 538 17.99 9.21 24.10
N PHE A 539 18.48 7.96 24.00
CA PHE A 539 18.86 7.07 25.09
C PHE A 539 20.37 6.72 25.10
N VAL A 540 21.10 7.07 24.04
CA VAL A 540 22.54 6.86 23.93
C VAL A 540 23.29 7.80 24.88
N GLY A 541 24.32 7.27 25.57
CA GLY A 541 25.14 8.03 26.53
C GLY A 541 24.53 8.15 27.93
N VAL A 542 23.42 7.47 28.20
CA VAL A 542 22.83 7.36 29.54
C VAL A 542 23.40 6.13 30.22
N ASP A 543 24.03 6.31 31.38
CA ASP A 543 24.62 5.22 32.17
C ASP A 543 23.54 4.44 32.93
N ASN A 544 22.75 3.68 32.13
CA ASN A 544 21.67 2.83 32.64
C ASN A 544 21.48 1.62 31.69
N PRO A 545 21.52 0.37 32.19
CA PRO A 545 21.32 -0.82 31.38
C PRO A 545 20.01 -0.82 30.59
N GLN A 546 18.94 -0.31 31.19
CA GLN A 546 17.63 -0.23 30.55
C GLN A 546 17.63 0.75 29.35
N ALA A 547 18.40 1.83 29.41
CA ALA A 547 18.60 2.72 28.27
C ALA A 547 19.31 1.99 27.11
N SER A 548 20.32 1.21 27.41
CA SER A 548 21.00 0.37 26.41
C SER A 548 20.06 -0.68 25.78
N ASP A 549 19.20 -1.31 26.57
CA ASP A 549 18.18 -2.26 26.05
C ASP A 549 17.20 -1.56 25.11
N ILE A 550 16.75 -0.33 25.44
CA ILE A 550 15.87 0.48 24.58
C ILE A 550 16.58 0.82 23.26
N VAL A 551 17.85 1.19 23.30
CA VAL A 551 18.66 1.46 22.09
C VAL A 551 18.68 0.23 21.19
N GLN A 552 18.89 -0.97 21.76
CA GLN A 552 18.89 -2.22 21.00
C GLN A 552 17.49 -2.58 20.48
N GLU A 553 16.43 -2.30 21.25
CA GLU A 553 15.04 -2.49 20.82
C GLU A 553 14.74 -1.62 19.59
N ILE A 554 15.11 -0.35 19.62
CA ILE A 554 14.91 0.60 18.51
C ILE A 554 15.73 0.16 17.29
N LYS A 555 17.01 -0.23 17.48
CA LYS A 555 17.89 -0.66 16.39
C LYS A 555 17.36 -1.91 15.67
N LYS A 556 16.69 -2.81 16.39
CA LYS A 556 16.09 -4.04 15.88
C LYS A 556 14.67 -3.87 15.37
N ALA A 557 14.11 -2.67 15.44
CA ALA A 557 12.78 -2.38 14.91
C ALA A 557 12.72 -2.74 13.41
N ARG A 558 11.58 -3.24 12.95
CA ARG A 558 11.41 -3.76 11.60
C ARG A 558 11.18 -2.67 10.56
N SER A 559 10.77 -1.49 11.03
CA SER A 559 10.52 -0.35 10.17
C SER A 559 10.81 0.97 10.90
N PRO A 560 11.04 2.06 10.17
CA PRO A 560 11.23 3.38 10.78
C PRO A 560 10.01 3.85 11.57
N GLU A 561 8.78 3.47 11.17
CA GLU A 561 7.56 3.74 11.91
C GLU A 561 7.55 3.01 13.26
N GLU A 562 7.99 1.76 13.27
CA GLU A 562 8.14 0.99 14.51
C GLU A 562 9.21 1.60 15.41
N ALA A 563 10.36 1.97 14.86
CA ALA A 563 11.43 2.66 15.59
C ALA A 563 10.93 3.97 16.21
N ALA A 564 10.20 4.78 15.43
CA ALA A 564 9.58 6.02 15.89
C ALA A 564 8.53 5.77 16.98
N ARG A 565 7.73 4.72 16.85
CA ARG A 565 6.73 4.32 17.85
C ARG A 565 7.40 3.90 19.16
N ILE A 566 8.40 3.03 19.08
CA ILE A 566 9.16 2.56 20.25
C ILE A 566 9.82 3.78 20.94
N GLY A 567 10.56 4.58 20.20
CA GLY A 567 11.27 5.74 20.75
C GLY A 567 10.34 6.73 21.45
N ARG A 568 9.17 7.05 20.86
CA ARG A 568 8.17 7.93 21.48
C ARG A 568 7.48 7.29 22.69
N THR A 569 7.25 5.98 22.67
CA THR A 569 6.64 5.25 23.79
C THR A 569 7.60 5.20 24.96
N ARG A 570 8.85 4.80 24.74
CA ARG A 570 9.86 4.72 25.78
C ARG A 570 10.19 6.09 26.37
N GLN A 571 10.19 7.15 25.57
CA GLN A 571 10.35 8.53 26.03
C GLN A 571 9.25 8.95 27.02
N ARG A 572 8.02 8.46 26.85
CA ARG A 572 6.90 8.75 27.75
C ARG A 572 6.90 7.87 29.00
N GLU A 573 7.28 6.58 28.84
CA GLU A 573 7.31 5.62 29.95
C GLU A 573 8.50 5.87 30.90
N PHE A 574 9.64 6.29 30.34
CA PHE A 574 10.91 6.46 31.06
C PHE A 574 11.57 7.81 30.70
N PRO A 575 10.94 8.94 31.03
CA PRO A 575 11.51 10.26 30.72
C PRO A 575 12.88 10.51 31.35
N GLU A 576 13.18 9.86 32.47
CA GLU A 576 14.45 9.89 33.17
C GLU A 576 15.61 9.19 32.44
N LEU A 577 15.29 8.31 31.47
CA LEU A 577 16.28 7.63 30.64
C LEU A 577 16.62 8.41 29.36
N ILE A 578 16.00 9.57 29.16
CA ILE A 578 16.36 10.45 28.04
C ILE A 578 17.63 11.22 28.43
N ARG A 579 18.57 11.30 27.50
CA ARG A 579 19.77 12.09 27.69
C ARG A 579 19.42 13.55 28.03
N PRO A 580 20.07 14.17 29.06
CA PRO A 580 19.67 15.48 29.53
C PRO A 580 19.81 16.61 28.51
N ASP A 581 20.73 16.46 27.55
CA ASP A 581 21.02 17.44 26.49
C ASP A 581 20.23 17.21 25.20
N TRP A 582 19.23 16.31 25.22
CA TRP A 582 18.49 15.92 24.01
C TRP A 582 17.93 17.09 23.22
N GLU A 583 17.31 18.05 23.90
CA GLU A 583 16.68 19.19 23.23
C GLU A 583 17.68 20.06 22.46
N SER A 584 18.91 20.14 22.92
CA SER A 584 20.00 20.85 22.22
C SER A 584 20.69 20.02 21.17
N MET A 585 20.71 18.69 21.33
CA MET A 585 21.43 17.77 20.44
C MET A 585 20.60 17.19 19.29
N LYS A 586 19.28 17.18 19.41
CA LYS A 586 18.39 16.50 18.44
C LYS A 586 18.56 16.95 17.00
N ILE A 587 18.85 18.24 16.78
CA ILE A 587 19.07 18.81 15.44
C ILE A 587 20.40 18.32 14.88
N ASP A 588 21.47 18.34 15.70
CA ASP A 588 22.79 17.85 15.30
C ASP A 588 22.80 16.35 15.04
N VAL A 589 22.11 15.55 15.85
CA VAL A 589 21.94 14.11 15.65
C VAL A 589 21.28 13.82 14.29
N MET A 590 20.20 14.53 13.97
CA MET A 590 19.52 14.39 12.66
C MET A 590 20.46 14.81 11.53
N TYR A 591 21.15 15.94 11.67
CA TYR A 591 22.03 16.44 10.63
C TYR A 591 23.19 15.51 10.31
N ARG A 592 23.86 14.95 11.33
CA ARG A 592 24.95 13.98 11.14
C ARG A 592 24.48 12.73 10.42
N ALA A 593 23.30 12.23 10.77
CA ALA A 593 22.71 11.07 10.11
C ALA A 593 22.35 11.35 8.64
N LEU A 594 21.75 12.51 8.36
CA LEU A 594 21.47 12.94 6.98
C LEU A 594 22.78 13.10 6.18
N LYS A 595 23.79 13.74 6.75
CA LYS A 595 25.10 13.93 6.11
C LYS A 595 25.74 12.59 5.76
N CYS A 596 25.71 11.61 6.67
CA CYS A 596 26.18 10.26 6.40
C CYS A 596 25.38 9.62 5.27
N LYS A 597 24.04 9.65 5.31
CA LYS A 597 23.17 9.10 4.28
C LYS A 597 23.51 9.65 2.89
N PHE A 598 23.52 10.96 2.73
CA PHE A 598 23.78 11.57 1.43
C PHE A 598 25.25 11.38 0.97
N SER A 599 26.22 11.30 1.88
CA SER A 599 27.60 10.99 1.51
C SER A 599 27.80 9.54 1.09
N THR A 600 27.00 8.61 1.62
CA THR A 600 27.07 7.18 1.29
C THR A 600 26.43 6.89 -0.07
N TYR A 601 25.33 7.56 -0.41
CA TYR A 601 24.53 7.27 -1.60
C TYR A 601 24.68 8.40 -2.63
N ALA A 602 25.57 8.22 -3.62
CA ALA A 602 25.87 9.23 -4.64
C ALA A 602 24.64 9.73 -5.39
N HIS A 603 23.73 8.84 -5.76
CA HIS A 603 22.46 9.20 -6.44
C HIS A 603 21.56 10.11 -5.59
N LEU A 604 21.59 9.99 -4.26
CA LEU A 604 20.85 10.91 -3.39
C LEU A 604 21.50 12.29 -3.33
N THR A 605 22.83 12.33 -3.41
CA THR A 605 23.56 13.59 -3.54
C THR A 605 23.22 14.29 -4.85
N GLU A 606 23.19 13.57 -5.96
CA GLU A 606 22.78 14.11 -7.26
C GLU A 606 21.33 14.62 -7.22
N MET A 607 20.41 13.81 -6.65
CA MET A 607 19.03 14.20 -6.46
C MET A 607 18.90 15.48 -5.60
N LEU A 608 19.67 15.61 -4.53
CA LEU A 608 19.68 16.80 -3.67
C LEU A 608 20.22 18.02 -4.43
N LEU A 609 21.29 17.85 -5.22
CA LEU A 609 21.87 18.93 -6.01
C LEU A 609 20.94 19.36 -7.15
N SER A 610 20.16 18.46 -7.75
CA SER A 610 19.16 18.79 -8.77
C SER A 610 18.05 19.73 -8.27
N THR A 611 17.87 19.84 -6.95
CA THR A 611 16.91 20.75 -6.32
C THR A 611 17.51 22.16 -6.07
N ALA A 612 18.66 22.48 -6.64
CA ALA A 612 19.29 23.79 -6.43
C ALA A 612 18.33 24.94 -6.80
N GLY A 613 18.26 25.96 -5.93
CA GLY A 613 17.35 27.09 -6.10
C GLY A 613 15.92 26.85 -5.57
N SER A 614 15.55 25.61 -5.20
CA SER A 614 14.23 25.31 -4.65
C SER A 614 14.23 25.29 -3.13
N VAL A 615 13.09 25.59 -2.53
CA VAL A 615 12.80 25.38 -1.10
C VAL A 615 12.31 23.95 -0.88
N LEU A 616 12.99 23.20 0.00
CA LEU A 616 12.60 21.85 0.36
C LEU A 616 11.69 21.89 1.59
N VAL A 617 10.52 21.25 1.51
CA VAL A 617 9.54 21.23 2.60
C VAL A 617 9.13 19.78 2.86
N GLU A 618 9.35 19.30 4.10
CA GLU A 618 8.70 18.08 4.54
C GLU A 618 7.22 18.34 4.80
N ALA A 619 6.37 17.81 3.95
CA ALA A 619 4.92 18.02 3.99
C ALA A 619 4.22 17.15 5.06
N SER A 620 4.87 16.95 6.23
CA SER A 620 4.26 16.26 7.36
C SER A 620 3.13 17.09 7.95
N PRO A 621 1.88 16.60 7.94
CA PRO A 621 0.75 17.38 8.44
C PRO A 621 0.65 17.46 9.96
N HIS A 622 1.47 16.68 10.68
CA HIS A 622 1.38 16.52 12.13
C HIS A 622 2.69 16.82 12.86
N ASP A 623 3.81 16.74 12.19
CA ASP A 623 5.09 17.10 12.77
C ASP A 623 5.40 18.56 12.43
N LEU A 624 5.06 19.44 13.33
CA LEU A 624 5.29 20.89 13.18
C LEU A 624 6.73 21.30 13.49
N PHE A 625 7.56 20.40 14.02
CA PHE A 625 8.97 20.67 14.26
C PHE A 625 9.83 20.26 13.06
N TRP A 626 9.77 19.00 12.64
CA TRP A 626 10.53 18.52 11.50
C TRP A 626 9.88 18.88 10.17
N GLY A 627 8.56 18.86 10.09
CA GLY A 627 7.78 19.17 8.90
C GLY A 627 7.28 20.60 8.82
N GLY A 628 6.75 20.94 7.65
CA GLY A 628 6.17 22.26 7.34
C GLY A 628 4.71 22.43 7.77
N GLY A 629 4.04 21.38 8.26
CA GLY A 629 2.61 21.43 8.52
C GLY A 629 1.77 21.39 7.24
N ARG A 630 0.43 21.47 7.42
CA ARG A 630 -0.51 21.47 6.28
C ARG A 630 -0.52 22.78 5.51
N GLU A 631 -0.40 23.88 6.22
CA GLU A 631 -0.57 25.24 5.70
C GLU A 631 0.74 26.05 5.80
N GLY A 632 1.86 25.37 6.06
CA GLY A 632 3.16 26.01 6.19
C GLY A 632 3.45 26.57 7.60
N GLU A 633 2.64 26.19 8.60
CA GLU A 633 2.76 26.61 9.99
C GLU A 633 3.89 25.92 10.76
N GLY A 634 4.46 24.84 10.21
CA GLY A 634 5.55 24.07 10.80
C GLY A 634 6.92 24.71 10.60
N LEU A 635 7.85 24.32 11.45
CA LEU A 635 9.23 24.85 11.46
C LEU A 635 10.11 24.28 10.33
N ASN A 636 9.71 23.16 9.73
CA ASN A 636 10.38 22.51 8.60
C ASN A 636 11.88 22.28 8.82
N TYR A 637 12.30 21.85 10.01
CA TYR A 637 13.71 21.64 10.29
C TYR A 637 14.36 20.60 9.37
N LEU A 638 13.64 19.54 8.97
CA LEU A 638 14.20 18.54 8.05
C LEU A 638 14.52 19.15 6.68
N GLY A 639 13.60 19.92 6.11
CA GLY A 639 13.85 20.65 4.86
C GLY A 639 15.00 21.66 4.98
N ARG A 640 15.09 22.36 6.12
CA ARG A 640 16.19 23.31 6.37
C ARG A 640 17.55 22.61 6.41
N LEU A 641 17.65 21.47 7.10
CA LEU A 641 18.89 20.69 7.18
C LEU A 641 19.32 20.15 5.81
N LEU A 642 18.37 19.70 5.00
CA LEU A 642 18.65 19.26 3.62
C LEU A 642 19.14 20.42 2.73
N MET A 643 18.53 21.59 2.82
CA MET A 643 18.98 22.79 2.12
C MET A 643 20.37 23.24 2.59
N GLN A 644 20.67 23.16 3.89
CA GLN A 644 22.00 23.41 4.42
C GLN A 644 23.01 22.43 3.85
N LEU A 645 22.73 21.13 3.91
CA LEU A 645 23.60 20.09 3.36
C LEU A 645 23.84 20.27 1.86
N ARG A 646 22.81 20.61 1.09
CA ARG A 646 22.93 20.94 -0.32
C ARG A 646 23.89 22.10 -0.57
N SER A 647 23.79 23.16 0.24
CA SER A 647 24.67 24.34 0.13
C SER A 647 26.12 24.00 0.46
N GLU A 648 26.38 23.16 1.45
CA GLU A 648 27.72 22.68 1.81
C GLU A 648 28.34 21.88 0.65
N ILE A 649 27.58 20.96 0.04
CA ILE A 649 28.06 20.15 -1.08
C ILE A 649 28.35 21.04 -2.30
N LEU A 650 27.46 21.97 -2.63
CA LEU A 650 27.69 22.93 -3.73
C LEU A 650 28.93 23.79 -3.52
N GLY A 651 29.19 24.21 -2.28
CA GLY A 651 30.39 24.95 -1.91
C GLY A 651 31.68 24.15 -2.15
N THR A 652 31.70 22.88 -1.73
CA THR A 652 32.85 21.97 -1.95
C THR A 652 33.10 21.68 -3.42
N VAL A 653 32.05 21.50 -4.23
CA VAL A 653 32.19 21.27 -5.68
C VAL A 653 32.79 22.50 -6.39
N ARG A 654 32.37 23.72 -6.00
CA ARG A 654 32.93 24.96 -6.58
C ARG A 654 34.39 25.14 -6.24
N THR A 655 34.79 24.95 -4.98
CA THR A 655 36.19 25.07 -4.56
C THR A 655 37.10 24.04 -5.25
N SER A 656 36.61 22.83 -5.47
CA SER A 656 37.34 21.79 -6.21
C SER A 656 37.51 22.12 -7.70
N ALA A 657 36.47 22.69 -8.32
CA ALA A 657 36.55 23.14 -9.72
C ALA A 657 37.46 24.35 -9.92
N GLU A 658 37.46 25.30 -8.99
CA GLU A 658 38.36 26.45 -8.99
C GLU A 658 39.82 26.04 -8.77
N ALA A 659 40.07 25.04 -7.91
CA ALA A 659 41.43 24.50 -7.71
C ALA A 659 41.98 23.78 -8.98
N GLN A 660 41.13 23.03 -9.70
CA GLN A 660 41.47 22.35 -10.92
C GLN A 660 41.62 23.31 -12.13
N GLY A 661 40.89 24.43 -12.13
CA GLY A 661 41.02 25.48 -13.14
C GLY A 661 42.24 26.42 -12.99
N GLN A 662 42.93 26.36 -11.85
CA GLN A 662 44.19 27.09 -11.62
C GLN A 662 45.45 26.26 -11.94
N GLU A 663 45.32 24.93 -12.13
CA GLU A 663 46.40 24.05 -12.56
C GLU A 663 46.43 23.78 -14.09
N ALA A 664 45.48 24.33 -14.84
CA ALA A 664 45.43 24.28 -16.31
C ALA A 664 45.68 25.65 -16.93
#